data_c752a1f06f02438cb424fa7e064bce92
#
_entry.id   c752a1f06f02438cb424fa7e064bce92
#
_cell.length_a   1.000
_cell.length_b   1.000
_cell.length_c   1.000
_cell.angle_alpha   90.00
_cell.angle_beta   90.00
_cell.angle_gamma   90.00
#
_symmetry.space_group_name_H-M   'P 1'
#
loop_
_entity.id
_entity.type
_entity.pdbx_description
1 polymer ?
#
loop_
_entity_poly.entity_id
_entity_poly.type
_entity_poly.pdbx_seq_one_letter_code
_entity_poly.pdbx_strand_id
1 'polypeptide(L)'
;MSNGIFSNFQVNSAVNSTVATSPMKSDNQNSKKSAVMDTVKTVAPIVIPLAAIPVTAIITHKMSSKNIEGLKDEIKNLSRDIAKLEALQDAKNTIVNEAVNNQDKASKKANALLWSAVIGLTGYTAGKKVDELSDDDKQDIARAASTRYEDITSKTSEALNAAQQSMTLSNNSLSKKYMANVNGVQLMQNSDSLNKNAQKYEAAIAKIKTAAPHYLHDKPEVNLITKENPSIWSVTSEFAPIKEGGLGSVPVEIQNNVAKLGIDIPTFIPMYQQKGIASFKQEGDKYTYTYKGKEYDLKKAAEFKVDSFRGGKSSSQDVEVYVSTTQDKDGNQKQLVFIKNDNYFNGTIYQTSERTEEPEKFAFFSKAVYEFAKAKEDASSVKDLKITDTDAFNSVKSPDAMILNDWQASPIAALARYKAPMENAYSQLSDAAAEKLSNLNLITIGHNTMYQGSTRNNNDNPQRCEATTNILNTLFDSFTYDIVSNATTGASETNPTDSGLANLDNVLLLNQNDANSNHTNLLNMGVCLSNYFNPVSKNYAKEIISDEHPELAAELRWAVNQKTDAGAVEGIINGNDFHNLSIEAKKGQIKAQTGLDYKTYNKQSEISDIMAARTDNKIKFYNDFMLPFSKVNNPEKVKNSKEVADVKALTGRLEFVENKRKTTLPEISDTELAKTPVISSVGRLVSQKGINVMSDAIKMLFDNWEKDFPGKPKPLFYIAGQDAENGQQRRYVEDLKDNRLSAEDSNRVVFAHGFAPMSAITAASDFFLLPSIFEPCGLTQGESFAVATPVIGSAVGGIVDTVNRDGKTNGILTNQNESLSAKGFYEAMKKGLEVYFNEPEQYQKMVNDSLAEDFSWIQKGKQGPVYDYLEKLGISRNTTPDTL
;
A
#
# COMPACT_ATOMS: atom_id res chain seq x y z
N MET A 1 30.19 12.58 7.45
CA MET A 1 30.74 11.90 6.25
C MET A 1 29.70 11.10 5.48
N SER A 2 28.53 10.80 6.05
CA SER A 2 27.41 10.19 5.30
C SER A 2 26.79 11.11 4.25
N ASN A 3 26.90 12.41 4.38
CA ASN A 3 26.35 13.38 3.40
C ASN A 3 27.19 13.52 2.12
N GLY A 4 28.38 12.92 2.04
CA GLY A 4 29.26 13.03 0.89
C GLY A 4 29.07 11.93 -0.18
N ILE A 5 28.45 10.81 0.19
CA ILE A 5 28.33 9.64 -0.72
C ILE A 5 27.12 9.80 -1.63
N PHE A 6 26.02 10.37 -1.13
CA PHE A 6 24.79 10.54 -1.93
C PHE A 6 24.78 11.80 -2.81
N SER A 7 25.53 12.86 -2.47
CA SER A 7 25.63 14.06 -3.32
C SER A 7 26.35 13.83 -4.65
N ASN A 8 27.19 12.81 -4.75
CA ASN A 8 27.90 12.49 -5.99
C ASN A 8 27.06 11.69 -7.00
N PHE A 9 25.96 11.03 -6.56
CA PHE A 9 25.07 10.31 -7.48
C PHE A 9 24.22 11.24 -8.35
N GLN A 10 23.85 12.43 -7.85
CA GLN A 10 23.03 13.38 -8.61
C GLN A 10 23.78 14.10 -9.74
N VAL A 11 25.08 14.31 -9.56
CA VAL A 11 25.88 15.05 -10.58
C VAL A 11 26.11 14.22 -11.85
N ASN A 12 26.15 12.90 -11.73
CA ASN A 12 26.45 12.03 -12.89
C ASN A 12 25.25 11.80 -13.83
N SER A 13 24.00 11.86 -13.32
CA SER A 13 22.80 11.72 -14.17
C SER A 13 22.49 12.97 -14.98
N ALA A 14 22.81 14.16 -14.47
CA ALA A 14 22.58 15.42 -15.18
C ALA A 14 23.52 15.62 -16.38
N VAL A 15 24.72 15.07 -16.33
CA VAL A 15 25.70 15.20 -17.44
C VAL A 15 25.36 14.29 -18.61
N ASN A 16 24.78 13.13 -18.39
CA ASN A 16 24.35 12.22 -19.46
C ASN A 16 23.06 12.66 -20.16
N SER A 17 22.17 13.39 -19.50
CA SER A 17 20.90 13.86 -20.11
C SER A 17 21.07 15.10 -20.99
N THR A 18 22.12 15.92 -20.79
CA THR A 18 22.32 17.16 -21.52
C THR A 18 23.00 16.96 -22.90
N VAL A 19 23.56 15.79 -23.16
CA VAL A 19 24.23 15.49 -24.45
C VAL A 19 23.25 14.91 -25.50
N ALA A 20 22.08 14.48 -25.11
CA ALA A 20 21.17 13.71 -25.96
C ALA A 20 20.01 14.51 -26.60
N THR A 21 19.76 15.77 -26.25
CA THR A 21 18.57 16.48 -26.79
C THR A 21 18.86 17.94 -27.17
N SER A 22 19.39 18.15 -28.37
CA SER A 22 19.23 19.41 -29.13
C SER A 22 19.39 19.18 -30.62
N PRO A 23 18.38 19.49 -31.45
CA PRO A 23 18.53 19.39 -32.90
C PRO A 23 19.35 20.56 -33.41
N MET A 24 20.52 20.29 -34.02
CA MET A 24 21.38 21.29 -34.66
C MET A 24 20.97 21.54 -36.11
N LYS A 25 20.84 22.81 -36.44
CA LYS A 25 20.83 23.30 -37.83
C LYS A 25 22.19 23.06 -38.45
N SER A 26 22.17 22.61 -39.71
CA SER A 26 23.35 22.41 -40.57
C SER A 26 24.03 23.70 -40.90
N ASP A 27 25.34 23.80 -40.64
CA ASP A 27 26.31 24.46 -41.54
C ASP A 27 27.75 24.17 -41.08
N ASN A 28 28.53 23.71 -41.99
CA ASN A 28 29.98 23.60 -42.26
C ASN A 28 31.03 23.89 -41.15
N GLN A 29 30.78 23.50 -39.89
CA GLN A 29 31.83 23.51 -38.84
C GLN A 29 32.05 22.10 -38.21
N ASN A 30 31.69 21.04 -38.94
CA ASN A 30 31.56 19.68 -38.39
C ASN A 30 32.89 18.92 -38.19
N SER A 31 34.03 19.31 -38.82
CA SER A 31 35.25 18.48 -38.75
C SER A 31 36.01 18.61 -37.42
N LYS A 32 35.92 19.75 -36.73
CA LYS A 32 36.62 19.95 -35.43
C LYS A 32 35.84 19.51 -34.23
N LYS A 33 34.48 19.53 -34.29
CA LYS A 33 33.60 18.97 -33.22
C LYS A 33 33.63 17.44 -33.18
N SER A 34 33.83 16.79 -34.36
CA SER A 34 33.94 15.34 -34.48
C SER A 34 35.17 14.81 -33.71
N ALA A 35 36.34 15.41 -33.85
CA ALA A 35 37.57 14.91 -33.22
C ALA A 35 37.55 14.95 -31.68
N VAL A 36 36.94 16.00 -31.08
CA VAL A 36 36.78 16.08 -29.60
C VAL A 36 35.75 15.09 -29.11
N MET A 37 34.61 14.94 -29.80
CA MET A 37 33.57 13.98 -29.48
C MET A 37 34.03 12.53 -29.66
N ASP A 38 34.84 12.26 -30.68
CA ASP A 38 35.38 10.91 -30.90
C ASP A 38 36.43 10.54 -29.84
N THR A 39 37.26 11.50 -29.40
CA THR A 39 38.18 11.32 -28.28
C THR A 39 37.42 11.06 -26.97
N VAL A 40 36.34 11.82 -26.69
CA VAL A 40 35.48 11.61 -25.49
C VAL A 40 34.80 10.27 -25.56
N LYS A 41 34.29 9.83 -26.72
CA LYS A 41 33.69 8.49 -26.90
C LYS A 41 34.67 7.36 -26.71
N THR A 42 35.93 7.53 -27.14
CA THR A 42 36.97 6.50 -26.99
C THR A 42 37.43 6.35 -25.54
N VAL A 43 37.42 7.45 -24.76
CA VAL A 43 37.92 7.46 -23.38
C VAL A 43 36.76 7.37 -22.35
N ALA A 44 35.53 7.67 -22.74
CA ALA A 44 34.35 7.63 -21.86
C ALA A 44 34.12 6.25 -21.20
N PRO A 45 34.29 5.11 -21.88
CA PRO A 45 34.17 3.79 -21.24
C PRO A 45 35.17 3.56 -20.11
N ILE A 46 36.31 4.25 -20.12
CA ILE A 46 37.40 4.07 -19.14
C ILE A 46 37.13 4.82 -17.84
N VAL A 47 36.23 5.81 -17.84
CA VAL A 47 36.11 6.82 -16.77
C VAL A 47 34.78 6.77 -16.03
N ILE A 48 33.84 5.90 -16.44
CA ILE A 48 32.42 6.00 -15.97
C ILE A 48 32.13 5.43 -14.59
N PRO A 49 32.81 4.48 -13.95
CA PRO A 49 32.36 3.96 -12.66
C PRO A 49 33.21 4.33 -11.44
N LEU A 50 33.83 5.50 -11.37
CA LEU A 50 34.66 5.87 -10.18
C LEU A 50 33.88 6.36 -8.95
N ALA A 51 32.56 6.46 -9.01
CA ALA A 51 31.76 7.07 -7.94
C ALA A 51 31.51 6.20 -6.70
N ALA A 52 32.04 4.97 -6.66
CA ALA A 52 31.60 4.00 -5.65
C ALA A 52 32.69 3.44 -4.70
N ILE A 53 33.91 3.97 -4.68
CA ILE A 53 34.95 3.37 -3.82
C ILE A 53 35.33 4.34 -2.68
N PRO A 54 34.91 4.07 -1.43
CA PRO A 54 35.35 4.85 -0.27
C PRO A 54 36.78 4.44 0.17
N VAL A 55 37.74 4.47 -0.76
CA VAL A 55 39.13 4.06 -0.50
C VAL A 55 39.88 5.07 0.36
N THR A 56 39.50 6.33 0.30
CA THR A 56 40.08 7.40 1.13
C THR A 56 39.91 7.14 2.63
N ALA A 57 38.81 6.48 3.04
CA ALA A 57 38.57 6.15 4.45
C ALA A 57 39.49 5.03 4.98
N ILE A 58 39.92 4.11 4.10
CA ILE A 58 40.81 3.00 4.45
C ILE A 58 42.28 3.44 4.52
N ILE A 59 42.65 4.42 3.70
CA ILE A 59 44.04 4.86 3.52
C ILE A 59 44.53 5.81 4.62
N THR A 60 43.64 6.56 5.27
CA THR A 60 44.02 7.55 6.30
C THR A 60 44.23 6.96 7.68
N HIS A 61 43.98 5.64 7.87
CA HIS A 61 44.19 5.01 9.17
C HIS A 61 45.56 4.31 9.27
N LYS A 62 46.36 4.76 10.24
CA LYS A 62 47.59 4.08 10.70
C LYS A 62 47.24 2.69 11.24
N MET A 63 47.38 1.67 10.43
CA MET A 63 47.26 0.26 10.85
C MET A 63 48.52 -0.16 11.61
N SER A 64 48.36 -0.56 12.84
CA SER A 64 49.48 -0.95 13.73
C SER A 64 49.42 -2.42 14.10
N SER A 65 49.59 -3.34 13.19
CA SER A 65 49.90 -4.74 13.49
C SER A 65 50.79 -5.39 12.44
N LYS A 66 51.68 -6.26 12.89
CA LYS A 66 52.72 -6.90 12.07
C LYS A 66 52.22 -7.80 10.91
N ASN A 67 50.99 -8.23 10.94
CA ASN A 67 50.43 -9.09 9.88
C ASN A 67 49.86 -8.34 8.69
N ILE A 68 49.95 -7.02 8.68
CA ILE A 68 49.31 -6.14 7.70
C ILE A 68 50.34 -5.35 6.89
N GLU A 69 51.66 -5.62 7.10
CA GLU A 69 52.71 -4.84 6.46
C GLU A 69 52.76 -5.04 4.93
N GLY A 70 52.48 -6.26 4.43
CA GLY A 70 52.35 -6.52 2.97
C GLY A 70 51.14 -5.84 2.34
N LEU A 71 50.03 -5.77 3.03
CA LEU A 71 48.82 -5.07 2.60
C LEU A 71 49.00 -3.54 2.58
N LYS A 72 49.86 -2.97 3.44
CA LYS A 72 50.15 -1.54 3.45
C LYS A 72 50.79 -1.06 2.14
N ASP A 73 51.75 -1.81 1.61
CA ASP A 73 52.42 -1.43 0.35
C ASP A 73 51.48 -1.59 -0.84
N GLU A 74 50.62 -2.58 -0.83
CA GLU A 74 49.60 -2.78 -1.87
C GLU A 74 48.52 -1.71 -1.84
N ILE A 75 48.03 -1.34 -0.67
CA ILE A 75 47.11 -0.21 -0.45
C ILE A 75 47.77 1.11 -0.86
N LYS A 76 49.07 1.33 -0.54
CA LYS A 76 49.79 2.53 -0.93
C LYS A 76 49.98 2.63 -2.45
N ASN A 77 50.15 1.52 -3.13
CA ASN A 77 50.27 1.47 -4.61
C ASN A 77 48.89 1.72 -5.25
N LEU A 78 47.84 1.07 -4.74
CA LEU A 78 46.47 1.31 -5.18
C LEU A 78 46.04 2.76 -4.95
N SER A 79 46.44 3.37 -3.85
CA SER A 79 46.20 4.79 -3.56
C SER A 79 46.80 5.72 -4.62
N ARG A 80 48.01 5.39 -5.12
CA ARG A 80 48.69 6.15 -6.17
C ARG A 80 48.00 6.00 -7.51
N ASP A 81 47.49 4.80 -7.79
CA ASP A 81 46.77 4.52 -9.02
C ASP A 81 45.37 5.12 -9.05
N ILE A 82 44.71 5.16 -7.89
CA ILE A 82 43.39 5.85 -7.70
C ILE A 82 43.57 7.37 -7.88
N ALA A 83 44.61 7.98 -7.33
CA ALA A 83 44.90 9.41 -7.53
C ALA A 83 45.09 9.75 -9.00
N LYS A 84 45.62 8.82 -9.81
CA LYS A 84 45.75 8.98 -11.27
C LYS A 84 44.39 8.92 -11.96
N LEU A 85 43.46 8.05 -11.48
CA LEU A 85 42.09 7.98 -12.01
C LEU A 85 41.28 9.23 -11.64
N GLU A 86 41.44 9.76 -10.44
CA GLU A 86 40.85 11.04 -10.04
C GLU A 86 41.31 12.19 -10.90
N ALA A 87 42.64 12.27 -11.20
CA ALA A 87 43.19 13.27 -12.12
C ALA A 87 42.62 13.14 -13.55
N LEU A 88 42.34 11.92 -14.01
CA LEU A 88 41.69 11.65 -15.27
C LEU A 88 40.26 12.13 -15.30
N GLN A 89 39.51 11.93 -14.22
CA GLN A 89 38.13 12.40 -14.05
C GLN A 89 38.07 13.93 -14.01
N ASP A 90 38.98 14.57 -13.32
CA ASP A 90 39.08 16.04 -13.26
C ASP A 90 39.42 16.64 -14.61
N ALA A 91 40.33 16.01 -15.37
CA ALA A 91 40.65 16.42 -16.75
C ALA A 91 39.42 16.30 -17.65
N LYS A 92 38.64 15.22 -17.55
CA LYS A 92 37.37 15.03 -18.28
C LYS A 92 36.35 16.10 -17.92
N ASN A 93 36.14 16.37 -16.64
CA ASN A 93 35.19 17.38 -16.16
C ASN A 93 35.59 18.81 -16.66
N THR A 94 36.86 19.11 -16.67
CA THR A 94 37.38 20.38 -17.19
C THR A 94 37.12 20.49 -18.70
N ILE A 95 37.30 19.42 -19.47
CA ILE A 95 37.01 19.38 -20.90
C ILE A 95 35.54 19.58 -21.20
N VAL A 96 34.68 18.92 -20.48
CA VAL A 96 33.21 19.07 -20.65
C VAL A 96 32.78 20.51 -20.34
N ASN A 97 33.29 21.07 -19.26
CA ASN A 97 32.96 22.46 -18.88
C ASN A 97 33.50 23.49 -19.85
N GLU A 98 34.72 23.30 -20.38
CA GLU A 98 35.31 24.21 -21.41
C GLU A 98 34.63 24.04 -22.78
N ALA A 99 34.20 22.82 -23.15
CA ALA A 99 33.48 22.57 -24.40
C ALA A 99 32.07 23.18 -24.39
N VAL A 100 31.45 23.30 -23.21
CA VAL A 100 30.16 23.98 -23.05
C VAL A 100 30.29 25.50 -23.12
N ASN A 101 31.39 26.08 -22.61
CA ASN A 101 31.55 27.53 -22.42
C ASN A 101 32.35 28.31 -23.47
N ASN A 102 33.20 27.66 -24.30
CA ASN A 102 34.03 28.37 -25.30
C ASN A 102 34.42 27.52 -26.52
N GLN A 103 33.90 27.84 -27.69
CA GLN A 103 33.89 26.94 -28.85
C GLN A 103 35.19 26.80 -29.67
N ASP A 104 36.18 27.70 -29.59
CA ASP A 104 37.27 27.73 -30.62
C ASP A 104 38.73 27.61 -30.11
N LYS A 105 39.05 27.80 -28.83
CA LYS A 105 40.42 27.72 -28.31
C LYS A 105 40.69 26.59 -27.35
N ALA A 106 39.65 25.95 -26.84
CA ALA A 106 39.72 24.95 -25.77
C ALA A 106 40.17 23.56 -26.24
N SER A 107 39.97 23.19 -27.50
CA SER A 107 40.10 21.82 -27.98
C SER A 107 41.49 21.21 -27.90
N LYS A 108 42.55 22.00 -28.25
CA LYS A 108 43.94 21.46 -28.28
C LYS A 108 44.52 21.26 -26.87
N LYS A 109 44.27 22.22 -25.97
CA LYS A 109 44.79 22.16 -24.57
C LYS A 109 44.05 21.09 -23.75
N ALA A 110 42.74 20.97 -23.96
CA ALA A 110 41.90 19.97 -23.34
C ALA A 110 42.27 18.53 -23.77
N ASN A 111 42.50 18.31 -25.09
CA ASN A 111 42.96 17.03 -25.61
C ASN A 111 44.35 16.65 -25.10
N ALA A 112 45.28 17.60 -24.99
CA ALA A 112 46.61 17.36 -24.46
C ALA A 112 46.58 16.97 -22.99
N LEU A 113 45.71 17.59 -22.17
CA LEU A 113 45.54 17.25 -20.77
C LEU A 113 44.93 15.85 -20.60
N LEU A 114 43.93 15.51 -21.40
CA LEU A 114 43.30 14.19 -21.33
C LEU A 114 44.27 13.07 -21.68
N TRP A 115 44.95 13.18 -22.80
CA TRP A 115 45.95 12.16 -23.21
C TRP A 115 47.15 12.10 -22.28
N SER A 116 47.56 13.21 -21.68
CA SER A 116 48.63 13.20 -20.65
C SER A 116 48.18 12.44 -19.38
N ALA A 117 46.90 12.58 -18.98
CA ALA A 117 46.37 11.83 -17.86
C ALA A 117 46.21 10.31 -18.16
N VAL A 118 45.80 9.95 -19.38
CA VAL A 118 45.69 8.56 -19.84
C VAL A 118 47.07 7.90 -19.95
N ILE A 119 48.06 8.60 -20.49
CA ILE A 119 49.46 8.12 -20.53
C ILE A 119 50.02 7.97 -19.09
N GLY A 120 49.71 8.91 -18.21
CA GLY A 120 50.07 8.81 -16.78
C GLY A 120 49.52 7.59 -16.08
N LEU A 121 48.29 7.16 -16.44
CA LEU A 121 47.67 5.95 -15.92
C LEU A 121 48.29 4.66 -16.43
N THR A 122 48.62 4.61 -17.75
CA THR A 122 49.12 3.41 -18.39
C THR A 122 50.64 3.24 -18.27
N GLY A 123 51.37 4.31 -17.98
CA GLY A 123 52.82 4.35 -18.00
C GLY A 123 53.40 4.21 -19.43
N TYR A 124 52.62 4.42 -20.49
CA TYR A 124 53.00 4.29 -21.85
C TYR A 124 53.93 5.46 -22.24
N THR A 125 55.16 5.14 -22.58
CA THR A 125 56.17 6.10 -23.05
C THR A 125 56.54 5.83 -24.50
N ALA A 126 55.74 6.35 -25.44
CA ALA A 126 56.03 6.18 -26.88
C ALA A 126 57.13 7.11 -27.39
N GLY A 127 57.69 7.98 -26.56
CA GLY A 127 58.67 8.97 -27.01
C GLY A 127 58.10 10.04 -27.93
N LYS A 128 56.78 10.01 -28.20
CA LYS A 128 56.05 10.97 -29.03
C LYS A 128 55.31 11.98 -28.17
N LYS A 129 55.21 13.21 -28.68
CA LYS A 129 54.33 14.21 -28.03
C LYS A 129 52.85 13.84 -28.29
N VAL A 130 51.96 14.23 -27.39
CA VAL A 130 50.51 13.93 -27.49
C VAL A 130 49.91 14.35 -28.84
N ASP A 131 50.38 15.46 -29.39
CA ASP A 131 49.91 15.99 -30.67
C ASP A 131 50.43 15.19 -31.92
N GLU A 132 51.39 14.28 -31.72
CA GLU A 132 52.02 13.43 -32.75
C GLU A 132 51.51 11.97 -32.73
N LEU A 133 50.54 11.64 -31.84
CA LEU A 133 49.95 10.30 -31.73
C LEU A 133 49.01 10.00 -32.90
N SER A 134 49.27 8.89 -33.58
CA SER A 134 48.35 8.37 -34.61
C SER A 134 47.03 7.85 -33.95
N ASP A 135 46.02 7.62 -34.76
CA ASP A 135 44.75 7.07 -34.25
C ASP A 135 44.93 5.62 -33.74
N ASP A 136 45.88 4.85 -34.32
CA ASP A 136 46.26 3.52 -33.81
C ASP A 136 46.96 3.63 -32.46
N ASP A 137 47.93 4.57 -32.30
CA ASP A 137 48.61 4.81 -31.00
C ASP A 137 47.53 5.16 -29.90
N LYS A 138 46.54 5.98 -30.24
CA LYS A 138 45.46 6.37 -29.33
C LYS A 138 44.56 5.21 -28.95
N GLN A 139 44.25 4.30 -29.89
CA GLN A 139 43.48 3.10 -29.60
C GLN A 139 44.22 2.12 -28.70
N ASP A 140 45.53 1.94 -28.93
CA ASP A 140 46.35 1.07 -28.10
C ASP A 140 46.53 1.60 -26.69
N ILE A 141 46.71 2.92 -26.53
CA ILE A 141 46.78 3.58 -25.25
C ILE A 141 45.43 3.47 -24.53
N ALA A 142 44.28 3.62 -25.24
CA ALA A 142 42.96 3.46 -24.68
C ALA A 142 42.67 2.03 -24.21
N ARG A 143 43.11 1.02 -24.99
CA ARG A 143 43.01 -0.40 -24.56
C ARG A 143 43.86 -0.67 -23.33
N ALA A 144 45.11 -0.20 -23.30
CA ALA A 144 45.97 -0.33 -22.14
C ALA A 144 45.38 0.37 -20.89
N ALA A 145 44.75 1.50 -21.05
CA ALA A 145 44.07 2.20 -19.96
C ALA A 145 42.83 1.45 -19.44
N SER A 146 42.03 0.83 -20.34
CA SER A 146 40.91 -0.02 -19.94
C SER A 146 41.38 -1.24 -19.15
N THR A 147 42.39 -1.96 -19.65
CA THR A 147 42.95 -3.12 -18.95
C THR A 147 43.54 -2.73 -17.59
N ARG A 148 44.18 -1.55 -17.50
CA ARG A 148 44.76 -1.07 -16.26
C ARG A 148 43.67 -0.65 -15.25
N TYR A 149 42.59 -0.10 -15.73
CA TYR A 149 41.42 0.23 -14.94
C TYR A 149 40.77 -1.03 -14.32
N GLU A 150 40.57 -2.06 -15.14
CA GLU A 150 40.04 -3.35 -14.69
C GLU A 150 40.94 -4.01 -13.64
N ASP A 151 42.27 -3.99 -13.86
CA ASP A 151 43.28 -4.51 -12.92
C ASP A 151 43.25 -3.75 -11.57
N ILE A 152 43.16 -2.42 -11.60
CA ILE A 152 43.08 -1.57 -10.41
C ILE A 152 41.77 -1.84 -9.66
N THR A 153 40.65 -1.97 -10.38
CA THR A 153 39.31 -2.21 -9.76
C THR A 153 39.27 -3.60 -9.12
N SER A 154 39.77 -4.64 -9.79
CA SER A 154 39.88 -5.99 -9.25
C SER A 154 40.73 -6.03 -8.00
N LYS A 155 41.97 -5.49 -8.06
CA LYS A 155 42.89 -5.45 -6.90
C LYS A 155 42.33 -4.63 -5.74
N THR A 156 41.60 -3.55 -6.03
CA THR A 156 40.95 -2.75 -4.99
C THR A 156 39.83 -3.53 -4.32
N SER A 157 39.05 -4.29 -5.08
CA SER A 157 38.01 -5.17 -4.56
C SER A 157 38.60 -6.31 -3.72
N GLU A 158 39.67 -6.94 -4.20
CA GLU A 158 40.40 -7.99 -3.46
C GLU A 158 41.01 -7.47 -2.17
N ALA A 159 41.65 -6.29 -2.20
CA ALA A 159 42.19 -5.66 -1.01
C ALA A 159 41.10 -5.25 0.02
N LEU A 160 39.94 -4.78 -0.48
CA LEU A 160 38.79 -4.50 0.36
C LEU A 160 38.21 -5.75 1.01
N ASN A 161 38.05 -6.82 0.25
CA ASN A 161 37.60 -8.13 0.74
C ASN A 161 38.60 -8.73 1.73
N ALA A 162 39.90 -8.65 1.47
CA ALA A 162 40.94 -9.11 2.39
C ALA A 162 40.97 -8.26 3.69
N ALA A 163 40.75 -6.94 3.58
CA ALA A 163 40.64 -6.06 4.75
C ALA A 163 39.38 -6.38 5.56
N GLN A 164 38.26 -6.63 4.91
CA GLN A 164 37.00 -7.08 5.55
C GLN A 164 37.16 -8.44 6.22
N GLN A 165 37.77 -9.42 5.56
CA GLN A 165 38.06 -10.71 6.16
C GLN A 165 39.05 -10.61 7.33
N SER A 166 40.09 -9.78 7.26
CA SER A 166 41.01 -9.59 8.37
C SER A 166 40.36 -8.84 9.53
N MET A 167 39.37 -7.96 9.28
CA MET A 167 38.53 -7.33 10.29
C MET A 167 37.58 -8.33 10.96
N THR A 168 37.11 -9.33 10.22
CA THR A 168 36.25 -10.40 10.75
C THR A 168 37.05 -11.44 11.55
N LEU A 169 38.30 -11.71 11.15
CA LEU A 169 39.19 -12.70 11.77
C LEU A 169 40.00 -12.14 12.96
N SER A 170 40.33 -10.86 12.95
CA SER A 170 40.98 -10.20 14.10
C SER A 170 39.94 -9.77 15.12
N ASN A 171 39.49 -10.71 15.92
CA ASN A 171 38.68 -10.41 17.09
C ASN A 171 39.04 -9.07 17.69
N ASN A 172 38.14 -8.10 17.63
CA ASN A 172 37.96 -7.12 18.63
C ASN A 172 38.69 -5.77 18.61
N SER A 173 39.74 -5.50 17.89
CA SER A 173 40.36 -4.17 18.02
C SER A 173 40.11 -3.19 16.87
N LEU A 174 39.90 -3.67 15.68
CA LEU A 174 39.78 -2.86 14.47
C LEU A 174 38.33 -2.49 14.10
N SER A 175 37.39 -3.43 14.24
CA SER A 175 35.96 -3.11 14.13
C SER A 175 35.52 -2.09 15.20
N LYS A 176 36.08 -2.19 16.40
CA LYS A 176 35.90 -1.23 17.48
C LYS A 176 36.41 0.18 17.14
N LYS A 177 37.52 0.29 16.41
CA LYS A 177 38.08 1.58 15.94
C LYS A 177 37.33 2.18 14.76
N TYR A 178 36.80 1.32 13.87
CA TYR A 178 36.07 1.75 12.70
C TYR A 178 34.73 2.36 13.09
N MET A 179 33.97 1.72 13.97
CA MET A 179 32.68 2.20 14.44
C MET A 179 32.75 3.52 15.21
N ALA A 180 33.86 3.77 15.91
CA ALA A 180 34.09 5.05 16.60
C ALA A 180 34.31 6.21 15.62
N ASN A 181 34.83 5.96 14.43
CA ASN A 181 35.05 7.00 13.41
C ASN A 181 33.77 7.33 12.61
N VAL A 182 32.86 6.40 12.44
CA VAL A 182 31.57 6.63 11.76
C VAL A 182 30.68 7.61 12.55
N ASN A 183 30.78 7.60 13.88
CA ASN A 183 29.98 8.48 14.75
C ASN A 183 30.60 9.84 15.07
N GLY A 184 31.62 10.25 14.30
CA GLY A 184 32.11 11.66 14.30
C GLY A 184 33.01 12.07 15.47
N VAL A 185 34.10 12.53 15.09
CA VAL A 185 35.08 13.54 15.59
C VAL A 185 35.24 13.78 17.12
N GLN A 186 34.26 13.53 17.99
CA GLN A 186 34.36 13.84 19.43
C GLN A 186 34.62 12.63 20.36
N LEU A 187 34.60 11.40 19.89
CA LEU A 187 34.73 10.20 20.73
C LEU A 187 36.14 9.61 20.79
N MET A 188 37.15 10.25 20.19
CA MET A 188 38.48 9.69 20.05
C MET A 188 39.37 9.79 21.30
N GLN A 189 38.88 10.23 22.40
CA GLN A 189 39.74 10.47 23.57
C GLN A 189 39.69 9.41 24.68
N ASN A 190 38.85 8.35 24.55
CA ASN A 190 38.79 7.35 25.65
C ASN A 190 38.59 5.92 25.13
N SER A 191 39.56 5.04 25.25
CA SER A 191 39.52 3.62 24.83
C SER A 191 38.42 2.84 25.55
N ASP A 192 38.03 3.23 26.76
CA ASP A 192 36.94 2.57 27.51
C ASP A 192 35.55 2.88 26.96
N SER A 193 35.33 4.07 26.41
CA SER A 193 34.06 4.43 25.78
C SER A 193 33.88 3.70 24.45
N LEU A 194 34.96 3.49 23.72
CA LEU A 194 34.96 2.71 22.46
C LEU A 194 34.61 1.24 22.69
N ASN A 195 35.16 0.66 23.74
CA ASN A 195 34.86 -0.73 24.11
C ASN A 195 33.40 -0.89 24.58
N LYS A 196 32.85 0.05 25.32
CA LYS A 196 31.45 0.04 25.74
C LYS A 196 30.48 0.15 24.55
N ASN A 197 30.81 1.00 23.58
CA ASN A 197 29.96 1.17 22.39
C ASN A 197 29.99 -0.08 21.49
N ALA A 198 31.13 -0.73 21.35
CA ALA A 198 31.23 -1.99 20.60
C ALA A 198 30.46 -3.13 21.29
N GLN A 199 30.52 -3.22 22.62
CA GLN A 199 29.72 -4.18 23.39
C GLN A 199 28.22 -3.92 23.26
N LYS A 200 27.79 -2.67 23.27
CA LYS A 200 26.38 -2.30 23.05
C LYS A 200 25.91 -2.68 21.65
N TYR A 201 26.74 -2.47 20.64
CA TYR A 201 26.45 -2.86 19.26
C TYR A 201 26.27 -4.38 19.13
N GLU A 202 27.22 -5.18 19.66
CA GLU A 202 27.11 -6.64 19.67
C GLU A 202 25.87 -7.11 20.46
N ALA A 203 25.55 -6.48 21.57
CA ALA A 203 24.35 -6.74 22.35
C ALA A 203 23.07 -6.38 21.58
N ALA A 204 23.06 -5.28 20.82
CA ALA A 204 21.94 -4.89 19.98
C ALA A 204 21.70 -5.92 18.88
N ILE A 205 22.76 -6.33 18.19
CA ILE A 205 22.69 -7.41 17.18
C ILE A 205 22.17 -8.71 17.78
N ALA A 206 22.68 -9.12 18.94
CA ALA A 206 22.25 -10.34 19.62
C ALA A 206 20.77 -10.28 20.01
N LYS A 207 20.30 -9.14 20.53
CA LYS A 207 18.89 -8.93 20.89
C LYS A 207 17.97 -8.93 19.66
N ILE A 208 18.36 -8.28 18.57
CA ILE A 208 17.61 -8.32 17.32
C ILE A 208 17.53 -9.75 16.80
N LYS A 209 18.65 -10.49 16.79
CA LYS A 209 18.70 -11.90 16.40
C LYS A 209 17.81 -12.80 17.26
N THR A 210 17.62 -12.45 18.53
CA THR A 210 16.76 -13.20 19.45
C THR A 210 15.29 -12.79 19.31
N ALA A 211 15.01 -11.52 19.08
CA ALA A 211 13.65 -10.97 19.06
C ALA A 211 12.97 -11.02 17.68
N ALA A 212 13.74 -11.04 16.59
CA ALA A 212 13.22 -11.02 15.23
C ALA A 212 13.19 -12.38 14.51
N PRO A 213 13.54 -13.52 15.13
CA PRO A 213 13.59 -14.77 14.43
C PRO A 213 12.18 -15.26 14.12
N HIS A 214 11.95 -15.97 13.10
CA HIS A 214 10.86 -16.94 12.93
C HIS A 214 9.48 -16.43 12.52
N TYR A 215 9.20 -15.12 12.51
CA TYR A 215 7.87 -14.61 12.09
C TYR A 215 7.51 -14.96 10.64
N LEU A 216 8.49 -15.26 9.80
CA LEU A 216 8.27 -15.55 8.38
C LEU A 216 8.21 -17.05 8.09
N HIS A 217 8.98 -17.87 8.79
CA HIS A 217 9.20 -19.28 8.44
C HIS A 217 8.60 -20.27 9.43
N ASP A 218 8.37 -19.85 10.67
CA ASP A 218 7.85 -20.73 11.71
C ASP A 218 6.37 -20.47 11.98
N LYS A 219 5.69 -21.47 12.52
CA LYS A 219 4.34 -21.29 13.03
C LYS A 219 4.37 -20.18 14.08
N PRO A 220 3.52 -19.15 13.94
CA PRO A 220 3.59 -18.02 14.82
C PRO A 220 3.32 -18.43 16.27
N GLU A 221 4.24 -18.10 17.14
CA GLU A 221 3.99 -18.11 18.57
C GLU A 221 3.20 -16.84 18.92
N VAL A 222 2.09 -17.01 19.60
CA VAL A 222 1.22 -15.95 20.06
C VAL A 222 1.19 -15.97 21.58
N ASN A 223 1.56 -14.86 22.19
CA ASN A 223 1.51 -14.72 23.65
C ASN A 223 0.06 -14.78 24.14
N LEU A 224 -0.24 -15.69 25.02
CA LEU A 224 -1.59 -15.78 25.60
C LEU A 224 -1.86 -14.56 26.49
N ILE A 225 -2.86 -13.78 26.13
CA ILE A 225 -3.32 -12.62 26.89
C ILE A 225 -4.44 -13.09 27.83
N THR A 226 -4.10 -13.23 29.10
CA THR A 226 -5.04 -13.68 30.16
C THR A 226 -5.64 -12.53 30.97
N LYS A 227 -5.31 -11.30 30.63
CA LYS A 227 -5.77 -10.09 31.29
C LYS A 227 -7.30 -9.94 31.10
N GLU A 228 -8.03 -9.62 32.16
CA GLU A 228 -9.50 -9.50 32.15
C GLU A 228 -9.99 -8.43 31.16
N ASN A 229 -9.29 -7.32 31.09
CA ASN A 229 -9.58 -6.20 30.17
C ASN A 229 -8.37 -5.87 29.29
N PRO A 230 -8.08 -6.67 28.25
CA PRO A 230 -6.96 -6.41 27.35
C PRO A 230 -7.22 -5.15 26.51
N SER A 231 -6.14 -4.53 26.05
CA SER A 231 -6.18 -3.39 25.14
C SER A 231 -5.60 -3.79 23.78
N ILE A 232 -6.41 -3.66 22.74
CA ILE A 232 -6.00 -3.92 21.35
C ILE A 232 -5.92 -2.58 20.63
N TRP A 233 -4.74 -2.17 20.17
CA TRP A 233 -4.67 -0.97 19.35
C TRP A 233 -5.02 -1.31 17.90
N SER A 234 -5.99 -0.60 17.32
CA SER A 234 -6.27 -0.63 15.91
C SER A 234 -5.61 0.58 15.25
N VAL A 235 -4.74 0.37 14.29
CA VAL A 235 -4.02 1.45 13.60
C VAL A 235 -4.43 1.47 12.13
N THR A 236 -4.86 2.64 11.63
CA THR A 236 -5.44 2.76 10.31
C THR A 236 -5.25 4.15 9.70
N SER A 237 -5.26 4.24 8.38
CA SER A 237 -5.31 5.53 7.67
C SER A 237 -6.72 6.09 7.51
N GLU A 238 -7.74 5.24 7.61
CA GLU A 238 -9.15 5.61 7.42
C GLU A 238 -10.02 5.09 8.55
N PHE A 239 -11.02 5.89 8.95
CA PHE A 239 -12.06 5.52 9.94
C PHE A 239 -13.33 6.31 9.63
N ALA A 240 -14.40 5.66 9.20
CA ALA A 240 -15.60 6.35 8.70
C ALA A 240 -16.19 7.34 9.73
N PRO A 241 -16.53 8.57 9.34
CA PRO A 241 -16.61 9.13 7.99
C PRO A 241 -15.31 9.68 7.42
N ILE A 242 -14.17 9.62 8.11
CA ILE A 242 -12.84 10.02 7.65
C ILE A 242 -12.33 8.91 6.73
N LYS A 243 -12.79 8.91 5.47
CA LYS A 243 -12.47 7.86 4.51
C LYS A 243 -12.62 8.29 3.07
N GLU A 244 -11.89 7.60 2.19
CA GLU A 244 -12.03 7.69 0.74
C GLU A 244 -12.54 6.36 0.14
N GLY A 245 -12.31 5.22 0.81
CA GLY A 245 -12.62 3.88 0.29
C GLY A 245 -13.41 3.00 1.26
N GLY A 246 -13.39 1.70 0.95
CA GLY A 246 -13.98 0.64 1.77
C GLY A 246 -13.23 0.38 3.07
N LEU A 247 -11.91 0.62 3.07
CA LEU A 247 -11.04 0.41 4.23
C LEU A 247 -11.61 1.05 5.49
N GLY A 248 -11.99 2.33 5.44
CA GLY A 248 -12.42 3.08 6.63
C GLY A 248 -13.68 2.56 7.31
N SER A 249 -14.44 1.66 6.70
CA SER A 249 -15.61 1.03 7.32
C SER A 249 -15.22 -0.14 8.23
N VAL A 250 -14.19 -0.89 7.86
CA VAL A 250 -13.77 -2.11 8.58
C VAL A 250 -13.22 -1.81 9.99
N PRO A 251 -12.29 -0.86 10.20
CA PRO A 251 -11.81 -0.53 11.55
C PRO A 251 -12.92 -0.01 12.47
N VAL A 252 -13.95 0.69 11.93
CA VAL A 252 -15.12 1.11 12.71
C VAL A 252 -15.90 -0.10 13.20
N GLU A 253 -16.15 -1.06 12.33
CA GLU A 253 -16.91 -2.25 12.69
C GLU A 253 -16.11 -3.17 13.63
N ILE A 254 -14.80 -3.32 13.43
CA ILE A 254 -13.93 -4.03 14.38
C ILE A 254 -14.03 -3.35 15.76
N GLN A 255 -13.87 -2.02 15.84
CA GLN A 255 -13.95 -1.28 17.08
C GLN A 255 -15.32 -1.48 17.74
N ASN A 256 -16.41 -1.32 16.99
CA ASN A 256 -17.77 -1.46 17.48
C ASN A 256 -18.01 -2.84 18.09
N ASN A 257 -17.55 -3.90 17.44
CA ASN A 257 -17.88 -5.25 17.84
C ASN A 257 -16.92 -5.82 18.90
N VAL A 258 -15.65 -5.43 18.87
CA VAL A 258 -14.69 -5.76 19.95
C VAL A 258 -15.07 -5.05 21.26
N ALA A 259 -15.52 -3.79 21.19
CA ALA A 259 -15.98 -3.05 22.37
C ALA A 259 -17.20 -3.69 23.04
N LYS A 260 -18.13 -4.29 22.27
CA LYS A 260 -19.29 -5.05 22.82
C LYS A 260 -18.86 -6.23 23.69
N LEU A 261 -17.66 -6.76 23.46
CA LEU A 261 -17.07 -7.84 24.26
C LEU A 261 -16.33 -7.33 25.51
N GLY A 262 -16.41 -6.04 25.83
CA GLY A 262 -15.73 -5.44 26.98
C GLY A 262 -14.21 -5.26 26.80
N ILE A 263 -13.72 -5.41 25.57
CA ILE A 263 -12.30 -5.28 25.23
C ILE A 263 -12.03 -3.84 24.80
N ASP A 264 -10.98 -3.24 25.36
CA ASP A 264 -10.55 -1.89 25.02
C ASP A 264 -9.85 -1.88 23.65
N ILE A 265 -10.38 -1.09 22.72
CA ILE A 265 -9.84 -1.00 21.36
C ILE A 265 -9.73 0.46 20.88
N PRO A 266 -8.76 1.24 21.40
CA PRO A 266 -8.47 2.55 20.85
C PRO A 266 -7.99 2.45 19.39
N THR A 267 -8.57 3.29 18.52
CA THR A 267 -8.23 3.30 17.09
C THR A 267 -7.45 4.55 16.76
N PHE A 268 -6.26 4.36 16.21
CA PHE A 268 -5.33 5.43 15.85
C PHE A 268 -5.48 5.81 14.39
N ILE A 269 -5.57 7.13 14.13
CA ILE A 269 -5.74 7.71 12.80
C ILE A 269 -4.97 9.03 12.68
N PRO A 270 -4.41 9.39 11.50
CA PRO A 270 -3.89 10.74 11.27
C PRO A 270 -5.00 11.79 11.34
N MET A 271 -4.72 12.95 11.93
CA MET A 271 -5.62 14.11 11.90
C MET A 271 -5.45 14.89 10.60
N TYR A 272 -6.18 14.53 9.56
CA TYR A 272 -6.09 15.19 8.26
C TYR A 272 -6.66 16.60 8.28
N GLN A 273 -5.97 17.55 7.64
CA GLN A 273 -6.35 18.96 7.60
C GLN A 273 -6.68 19.38 6.16
N GLN A 274 -7.70 18.77 5.58
CA GLN A 274 -8.11 19.06 4.22
C GLN A 274 -9.00 20.29 4.16
N LYS A 275 -8.55 21.34 3.44
CA LYS A 275 -9.28 22.60 3.29
C LYS A 275 -10.71 22.38 2.74
N GLY A 276 -11.70 22.95 3.44
CA GLY A 276 -13.12 22.84 3.09
C GLY A 276 -13.80 21.54 3.51
N ILE A 277 -13.06 20.54 4.00
CA ILE A 277 -13.59 19.24 4.44
C ILE A 277 -13.32 19.00 5.92
N ALA A 278 -12.14 19.40 6.39
CA ALA A 278 -11.72 19.26 7.77
C ALA A 278 -11.37 20.61 8.39
N SER A 279 -11.64 20.74 9.68
CA SER A 279 -11.20 21.89 10.47
C SER A 279 -10.86 21.47 11.89
N PHE A 280 -9.78 22.06 12.42
CA PHE A 280 -9.37 21.92 13.82
C PHE A 280 -9.53 23.29 14.50
N LYS A 281 -10.17 23.32 15.66
CA LYS A 281 -10.38 24.53 16.46
C LYS A 281 -9.92 24.32 17.88
N GLN A 282 -9.34 25.34 18.45
CA GLN A 282 -9.03 25.43 19.87
C GLN A 282 -9.69 26.66 20.44
N GLU A 283 -10.52 26.49 21.46
CA GLU A 283 -11.19 27.57 22.20
C GLU A 283 -10.89 27.41 23.69
N GLY A 284 -9.84 28.08 24.17
CA GLY A 284 -9.31 27.84 25.52
C GLY A 284 -8.74 26.42 25.64
N ASP A 285 -9.24 25.65 26.59
CA ASP A 285 -8.86 24.25 26.79
C ASP A 285 -9.73 23.25 26.02
N LYS A 286 -10.69 23.75 25.24
CA LYS A 286 -11.56 22.91 24.39
C LYS A 286 -10.99 22.78 23.00
N TYR A 287 -10.88 21.53 22.53
CA TYR A 287 -10.44 21.19 21.18
C TYR A 287 -11.57 20.49 20.44
N THR A 288 -11.80 20.90 19.20
CA THR A 288 -12.80 20.29 18.32
C THR A 288 -12.20 20.01 16.95
N TYR A 289 -12.41 18.79 16.46
CA TYR A 289 -12.07 18.42 15.08
C TYR A 289 -13.34 18.12 14.33
N THR A 290 -13.51 18.72 13.16
CA THR A 290 -14.64 18.48 12.28
C THR A 290 -14.17 17.91 10.96
N TYR A 291 -14.77 16.82 10.50
CA TYR A 291 -14.51 16.21 9.20
C TYR A 291 -15.81 15.87 8.49
N LYS A 292 -16.00 16.38 7.26
CA LYS A 292 -17.26 16.22 6.48
C LYS A 292 -18.52 16.51 7.31
N GLY A 293 -18.45 17.52 8.18
CA GLY A 293 -19.56 17.95 9.04
C GLY A 293 -19.77 17.14 10.33
N LYS A 294 -19.05 16.06 10.54
CA LYS A 294 -19.04 15.35 11.82
C LYS A 294 -18.03 15.99 12.78
N GLU A 295 -18.47 16.34 13.96
CA GLU A 295 -17.64 16.90 15.01
C GLU A 295 -17.14 15.82 15.97
N TYR A 296 -15.88 16.00 16.45
CA TYR A 296 -15.23 15.23 17.47
C TYR A 296 -14.75 16.16 18.56
N ASP A 297 -15.29 16.00 19.78
CA ASP A 297 -14.75 16.64 20.97
C ASP A 297 -13.45 15.94 21.36
N LEU A 298 -12.41 16.72 21.57
CA LEU A 298 -11.06 16.20 21.76
C LEU A 298 -10.48 16.65 23.11
N LYS A 299 -9.67 15.76 23.69
CA LYS A 299 -8.73 16.09 24.77
C LYS A 299 -7.30 15.90 24.27
N LYS A 300 -6.42 16.87 24.50
CA LYS A 300 -5.00 16.76 24.15
C LYS A 300 -4.30 15.90 25.20
N ALA A 301 -4.01 14.66 24.87
CA ALA A 301 -3.41 13.70 25.80
C ALA A 301 -1.91 13.95 26.02
N ALA A 302 -1.17 14.18 24.92
CA ALA A 302 0.27 14.37 24.97
C ALA A 302 0.79 15.15 23.77
N GLU A 303 2.01 15.69 23.93
CA GLU A 303 2.84 16.17 22.83
C GLU A 303 4.27 15.65 22.98
N PHE A 304 4.94 15.37 21.87
CA PHE A 304 6.31 14.89 21.83
C PHE A 304 6.96 15.15 20.48
N LYS A 305 8.26 14.87 20.35
CA LYS A 305 8.98 15.03 19.09
C LYS A 305 9.30 13.69 18.45
N VAL A 306 9.16 13.64 17.13
CA VAL A 306 9.54 12.50 16.28
C VAL A 306 10.54 12.99 15.24
N ASP A 307 11.71 12.35 15.20
CA ASP A 307 12.69 12.65 14.17
C ASP A 307 12.28 11.95 12.86
N SER A 308 12.32 12.72 11.79
CA SER A 308 11.93 12.27 10.45
C SER A 308 12.93 12.77 9.40
N PHE A 309 12.90 12.12 8.24
CA PHE A 309 13.69 12.51 7.09
C PHE A 309 12.77 12.88 5.92
N ARG A 310 13.03 14.02 5.30
CA ARG A 310 12.34 14.45 4.07
C ARG A 310 13.28 15.33 3.25
N GLY A 311 13.31 15.11 1.93
CA GLY A 311 14.23 15.86 1.06
C GLY A 311 15.70 15.68 1.47
N GLY A 312 16.12 14.46 1.87
CA GLY A 312 17.47 14.14 2.30
C GLY A 312 17.91 14.82 3.61
N LYS A 313 16.99 15.41 4.38
CA LYS A 313 17.31 16.14 5.62
C LYS A 313 16.56 15.57 6.80
N SER A 314 17.28 15.41 7.92
CA SER A 314 16.68 15.13 9.22
C SER A 314 16.00 16.36 9.78
N SER A 315 14.82 16.18 10.35
CA SER A 315 14.09 17.21 11.09
C SER A 315 13.32 16.60 12.25
N SER A 316 13.24 17.33 13.34
CA SER A 316 12.43 16.92 14.50
C SER A 316 11.05 17.55 14.36
N GLN A 317 10.03 16.71 14.31
CA GLN A 317 8.63 17.08 14.08
C GLN A 317 7.85 17.07 15.39
N ASP A 318 7.05 18.08 15.61
CA ASP A 318 6.12 18.11 16.74
C ASP A 318 4.91 17.19 16.45
N VAL A 319 4.63 16.28 17.36
CA VAL A 319 3.46 15.40 17.32
C VAL A 319 2.56 15.72 18.50
N GLU A 320 1.29 15.93 18.21
CA GLU A 320 0.25 16.11 19.21
C GLU A 320 -0.73 14.95 19.15
N VAL A 321 -1.07 14.37 20.31
CA VAL A 321 -2.02 13.26 20.42
C VAL A 321 -3.32 13.75 21.05
N TYR A 322 -4.41 13.57 20.34
CA TYR A 322 -5.75 13.93 20.81
C TYR A 322 -6.63 12.70 20.91
N VAL A 323 -7.43 12.62 21.97
CA VAL A 323 -8.36 11.53 22.22
C VAL A 323 -9.78 12.05 22.15
N SER A 324 -10.60 11.41 21.31
CA SER A 324 -12.04 11.55 21.32
C SER A 324 -12.67 10.27 21.91
N THR A 325 -13.43 10.40 22.97
CA THR A 325 -14.10 9.26 23.59
C THR A 325 -15.61 9.40 23.40
N THR A 326 -16.23 8.37 22.86
CA THR A 326 -17.68 8.26 22.70
C THR A 326 -18.17 6.99 23.39
N GLN A 327 -19.45 6.94 23.68
CA GLN A 327 -20.10 5.73 24.15
C GLN A 327 -21.17 5.31 23.14
N ASP A 328 -21.33 4.00 22.96
CA ASP A 328 -22.47 3.49 22.21
C ASP A 328 -23.75 3.47 23.10
N LYS A 329 -24.86 3.03 22.50
CA LYS A 329 -26.14 2.94 23.19
C LYS A 329 -26.14 1.98 24.40
N ASP A 330 -25.18 1.06 24.43
CA ASP A 330 -25.01 0.04 25.44
C ASP A 330 -23.99 0.46 26.52
N GLY A 331 -23.42 1.68 26.40
CA GLY A 331 -22.48 2.26 27.34
C GLY A 331 -21.00 1.86 27.10
N ASN A 332 -20.72 1.07 26.06
CA ASN A 332 -19.34 0.68 25.72
C ASN A 332 -18.54 1.88 25.23
N GLN A 333 -17.37 2.08 25.82
CA GLN A 333 -16.48 3.17 25.43
C GLN A 333 -15.78 2.84 24.13
N LYS A 334 -15.66 3.87 23.28
CA LYS A 334 -14.93 3.84 22.02
C LYS A 334 -14.00 5.04 21.95
N GLN A 335 -12.76 4.80 21.66
CA GLN A 335 -11.75 5.85 21.59
C GLN A 335 -11.19 5.95 20.19
N LEU A 336 -11.21 7.17 19.66
CA LEU A 336 -10.49 7.53 18.44
C LEU A 336 -9.31 8.43 18.81
N VAL A 337 -8.12 7.97 18.52
CA VAL A 337 -6.86 8.63 18.86
C VAL A 337 -6.30 9.27 17.61
N PHE A 338 -6.27 10.58 17.59
CA PHE A 338 -5.78 11.38 16.47
C PHE A 338 -4.31 11.72 16.67
N ILE A 339 -3.51 11.41 15.68
CA ILE A 339 -2.11 11.85 15.58
C ILE A 339 -2.07 13.10 14.70
N LYS A 340 -1.75 14.24 15.28
CA LYS A 340 -1.67 15.52 14.58
C LYS A 340 -0.21 15.89 14.31
N ASN A 341 0.05 16.25 13.08
CA ASN A 341 1.27 16.91 12.63
C ASN A 341 0.94 17.76 11.39
N ASP A 342 1.32 19.02 11.42
CA ASP A 342 0.92 19.99 10.38
C ASP A 342 1.71 19.84 9.07
N ASN A 343 2.87 19.15 9.09
CA ASN A 343 3.72 18.94 7.92
C ASN A 343 3.34 17.68 7.13
N TYR A 344 2.92 16.61 7.82
CA TYR A 344 2.63 15.31 7.19
C TYR A 344 1.13 15.08 6.90
N PHE A 345 0.23 15.66 7.71
CA PHE A 345 -1.21 15.40 7.58
C PHE A 345 -2.00 16.61 7.10
N ASN A 346 -1.32 17.62 6.54
CA ASN A 346 -1.92 18.76 5.90
C ASN A 346 -2.37 18.41 4.46
N GLY A 347 -3.59 17.97 4.30
CA GLY A 347 -4.15 17.61 2.99
C GLY A 347 -5.11 16.43 3.02
N THR A 348 -5.28 15.78 1.87
CA THR A 348 -6.15 14.62 1.67
C THR A 348 -5.58 13.35 2.32
N ILE A 349 -6.45 12.35 2.51
CA ILE A 349 -6.03 11.01 2.96
C ILE A 349 -5.01 10.45 1.97
N TYR A 350 -5.37 10.43 0.68
CA TYR A 350 -4.47 10.02 -0.40
C TYR A 350 -4.25 11.19 -1.35
N GLN A 351 -3.00 11.38 -1.77
CA GLN A 351 -2.66 12.43 -2.75
C GLN A 351 -2.86 11.88 -4.17
N THR A 352 -3.57 12.63 -5.00
CA THR A 352 -3.96 12.17 -6.34
C THR A 352 -2.90 12.39 -7.41
N SER A 353 -1.89 13.24 -7.17
CA SER A 353 -0.97 13.70 -8.22
C SER A 353 0.47 13.19 -8.15
N GLU A 354 1.00 12.87 -6.95
CA GLU A 354 2.38 12.38 -6.79
C GLU A 354 2.44 11.32 -5.68
N ARG A 355 2.42 10.05 -6.07
CA ARG A 355 2.39 8.90 -5.15
C ARG A 355 3.67 8.70 -4.32
N THR A 356 4.70 9.49 -4.50
CA THR A 356 5.99 9.33 -3.83
C THR A 356 5.98 9.79 -2.37
N GLU A 357 5.16 10.79 -2.03
CA GLU A 357 5.08 11.32 -0.66
C GLU A 357 4.16 10.52 0.28
N GLU A 358 3.26 9.70 -0.25
CA GLU A 358 2.32 8.93 0.57
C GLU A 358 3.00 7.89 1.46
N PRO A 359 3.96 7.07 0.98
CA PRO A 359 4.66 6.13 1.84
C PRO A 359 5.46 6.81 2.96
N GLU A 360 6.08 7.97 2.69
CA GLU A 360 6.79 8.77 3.72
C GLU A 360 5.83 9.26 4.82
N LYS A 361 4.64 9.73 4.43
CA LYS A 361 3.59 10.18 5.35
C LYS A 361 3.18 9.08 6.33
N PHE A 362 2.96 7.87 5.83
CA PHE A 362 2.49 6.77 6.65
C PHE A 362 3.63 6.06 7.41
N ALA A 363 4.86 6.11 6.93
CA ALA A 363 6.03 5.74 7.72
C ALA A 363 6.18 6.66 8.95
N PHE A 364 6.00 7.98 8.76
CA PHE A 364 5.98 8.93 9.88
C PHE A 364 4.81 8.66 10.84
N PHE A 365 3.60 8.41 10.33
CA PHE A 365 2.44 8.05 11.14
C PHE A 365 2.72 6.81 12.00
N SER A 366 3.22 5.76 11.39
CA SER A 366 3.56 4.51 12.09
C SER A 366 4.60 4.74 13.19
N LYS A 367 5.62 5.56 12.92
CA LYS A 367 6.62 5.91 13.93
C LYS A 367 6.02 6.73 15.08
N ALA A 368 5.14 7.69 14.78
CA ALA A 368 4.47 8.49 15.81
C ALA A 368 3.58 7.62 16.73
N VAL A 369 2.85 6.63 16.16
CA VAL A 369 2.07 5.66 16.96
C VAL A 369 3.00 4.78 17.81
N TYR A 370 4.13 4.32 17.25
CA TYR A 370 5.13 3.55 18.00
C TYR A 370 5.74 4.36 19.15
N GLU A 371 6.10 5.64 18.94
CA GLU A 371 6.62 6.50 20.00
C GLU A 371 5.56 6.74 21.08
N PHE A 372 4.29 6.83 20.74
CA PHE A 372 3.23 6.89 21.75
C PHE A 372 3.07 5.56 22.51
N ALA A 373 3.24 4.41 21.86
CA ALA A 373 3.28 3.11 22.53
C ALA A 373 4.47 3.03 23.50
N LYS A 374 5.65 3.53 23.12
CA LYS A 374 6.80 3.69 24.02
C LYS A 374 6.47 4.58 25.22
N ALA A 375 5.82 5.73 24.98
CA ALA A 375 5.42 6.64 26.05
C ALA A 375 4.51 5.96 27.09
N LYS A 376 3.71 4.99 26.67
CA LYS A 376 2.83 4.20 27.57
C LYS A 376 3.60 3.19 28.42
N GLU A 377 4.74 2.68 27.93
CA GLU A 377 5.57 1.70 28.61
C GLU A 377 6.74 2.35 29.38
N ASP A 378 7.35 3.35 28.78
CA ASP A 378 8.52 4.04 29.31
C ASP A 378 8.52 5.50 28.84
N ALA A 379 7.82 6.37 29.59
CA ALA A 379 7.67 7.77 29.25
C ALA A 379 9.01 8.51 29.12
N SER A 380 10.05 8.05 29.83
CA SER A 380 11.38 8.67 29.80
C SER A 380 12.13 8.42 28.48
N SER A 381 11.70 7.41 27.71
CA SER A 381 12.31 7.03 26.43
C SER A 381 11.87 7.90 25.26
N VAL A 382 10.85 8.73 25.42
CA VAL A 382 10.26 9.53 24.33
C VAL A 382 10.74 10.98 24.38
N LYS A 383 11.27 11.45 23.27
CA LYS A 383 11.87 12.77 23.13
C LYS A 383 10.87 13.90 23.37
N ASP A 384 11.20 14.79 24.32
CA ASP A 384 10.41 15.98 24.66
C ASP A 384 8.94 15.68 25.00
N LEU A 385 8.66 14.49 25.58
CA LEU A 385 7.32 14.10 25.97
C LEU A 385 6.76 15.05 27.04
N LYS A 386 5.56 15.58 26.78
CA LYS A 386 4.74 16.29 27.74
C LYS A 386 3.35 15.67 27.77
N ILE A 387 2.93 15.16 28.90
CA ILE A 387 1.55 14.72 29.15
C ILE A 387 0.75 15.96 29.47
N THR A 388 -0.18 16.33 28.58
CA THR A 388 -0.95 17.58 28.67
C THR A 388 -2.26 17.41 29.43
N ASP A 389 -2.89 16.23 29.33
CA ASP A 389 -4.07 15.79 30.12
C ASP A 389 -3.80 14.36 30.58
N THR A 390 -3.55 14.19 31.88
CA THR A 390 -3.23 12.89 32.47
C THR A 390 -4.37 11.90 32.35
N ASP A 391 -5.63 12.34 32.45
CA ASP A 391 -6.79 11.46 32.33
C ASP A 391 -6.96 10.99 30.89
N ALA A 392 -6.84 11.89 29.91
CA ALA A 392 -6.88 11.52 28.49
C ALA A 392 -5.70 10.61 28.12
N PHE A 393 -4.49 10.89 28.60
CA PHE A 393 -3.33 10.02 28.37
C PHE A 393 -3.58 8.63 28.96
N ASN A 394 -4.00 8.52 30.24
CA ASN A 394 -4.20 7.25 30.91
C ASN A 394 -5.43 6.49 30.40
N SER A 395 -6.43 7.17 29.83
CA SER A 395 -7.61 6.52 29.24
C SER A 395 -7.26 5.62 28.05
N VAL A 396 -6.20 5.94 27.30
CA VAL A 396 -5.64 5.04 26.28
C VAL A 396 -4.68 4.09 26.98
N LYS A 397 -5.12 2.86 27.22
CA LYS A 397 -4.27 1.85 27.86
C LYS A 397 -3.11 1.44 26.94
N SER A 398 -2.06 0.94 27.55
CA SER A 398 -0.91 0.32 26.87
C SER A 398 -1.36 -0.87 26.02
N PRO A 399 -0.82 -1.07 24.81
CA PRO A 399 -1.25 -2.17 23.95
C PRO A 399 -0.82 -3.53 24.49
N ASP A 400 -1.73 -4.49 24.48
CA ASP A 400 -1.42 -5.90 24.66
C ASP A 400 -1.28 -6.61 23.31
N ALA A 401 -1.99 -6.09 22.29
CA ALA A 401 -1.92 -6.53 20.90
C ALA A 401 -2.22 -5.38 19.94
N MET A 402 -1.90 -5.53 18.65
CA MET A 402 -2.25 -4.52 17.63
C MET A 402 -2.81 -5.14 16.35
N ILE A 403 -3.78 -4.44 15.76
CA ILE A 403 -4.31 -4.67 14.42
C ILE A 403 -3.77 -3.57 13.51
N LEU A 404 -2.97 -3.95 12.52
CA LEU A 404 -2.33 -3.06 11.57
C LEU A 404 -3.11 -3.12 10.24
N ASN A 405 -3.83 -2.03 9.92
CA ASN A 405 -4.67 -2.00 8.74
C ASN A 405 -3.90 -1.48 7.53
N ASP A 406 -3.69 -2.35 6.55
CA ASP A 406 -2.98 -2.11 5.31
C ASP A 406 -1.52 -1.61 5.49
N TRP A 407 -0.91 -1.24 4.37
CA TRP A 407 0.46 -0.77 4.31
C TRP A 407 0.74 0.50 5.13
N GLN A 408 -0.29 1.30 5.42
CA GLN A 408 -0.16 2.54 6.16
C GLN A 408 0.20 2.32 7.64
N ALA A 409 -0.15 1.18 8.21
CA ALA A 409 0.14 0.83 9.60
C ALA A 409 1.25 -0.23 9.73
N SER A 410 1.56 -0.93 8.64
CA SER A 410 2.49 -2.07 8.59
C SER A 410 3.91 -1.77 9.13
N PRO A 411 4.50 -0.57 8.95
CA PRO A 411 5.83 -0.28 9.49
C PRO A 411 5.95 -0.42 11.01
N ILE A 412 4.85 -0.37 11.76
CA ILE A 412 4.85 -0.61 13.21
C ILE A 412 5.44 -1.98 13.54
N ALA A 413 5.19 -2.98 12.71
CA ALA A 413 5.75 -4.31 12.92
C ALA A 413 7.29 -4.29 12.88
N ALA A 414 7.89 -3.55 11.95
CA ALA A 414 9.33 -3.39 11.87
C ALA A 414 9.90 -2.59 13.05
N LEU A 415 9.20 -1.56 13.49
CA LEU A 415 9.60 -0.78 14.69
C LEU A 415 9.55 -1.66 15.95
N ALA A 416 8.52 -2.46 16.13
CA ALA A 416 8.38 -3.36 17.26
C ALA A 416 9.47 -4.44 17.28
N ARG A 417 9.74 -5.10 16.13
CA ARG A 417 10.65 -6.24 16.07
C ARG A 417 12.13 -5.87 15.98
N TYR A 418 12.46 -4.71 15.43
CA TYR A 418 13.84 -4.29 15.21
C TYR A 418 14.23 -3.09 16.07
N LYS A 419 13.41 -2.02 16.09
CA LYS A 419 13.78 -0.79 16.78
C LYS A 419 13.72 -0.92 18.31
N ALA A 420 12.70 -1.57 18.88
CA ALA A 420 12.57 -1.71 20.33
C ALA A 420 13.73 -2.47 20.96
N PRO A 421 14.17 -3.66 20.49
CA PRO A 421 15.34 -4.36 21.01
C PRO A 421 16.62 -3.55 20.90
N MET A 422 16.76 -2.77 19.84
CA MET A 422 17.92 -1.94 19.63
C MET A 422 17.97 -0.75 20.58
N GLU A 423 16.89 0.02 20.71
CA GLU A 423 16.79 1.12 21.66
C GLU A 423 17.10 0.64 23.08
N ASN A 424 16.67 -0.56 23.44
CA ASN A 424 17.03 -1.20 24.69
C ASN A 424 18.54 -1.47 24.81
N ALA A 425 19.17 -2.03 23.79
CA ALA A 425 20.62 -2.29 23.81
C ALA A 425 21.46 -1.03 23.98
N TYR A 426 20.94 0.12 23.51
CA TYR A 426 21.56 1.44 23.72
C TYR A 426 21.08 2.16 24.98
N SER A 427 20.32 1.50 25.84
CA SER A 427 19.76 2.06 27.07
C SER A 427 18.85 3.29 26.82
N GLN A 428 18.21 3.34 25.65
CA GLN A 428 17.21 4.33 25.28
C GLN A 428 15.79 3.88 25.62
N LEU A 429 15.61 2.60 25.91
CA LEU A 429 14.35 1.96 26.30
C LEU A 429 14.61 0.93 27.39
N SER A 430 13.79 0.90 28.42
CA SER A 430 13.91 -0.07 29.52
C SER A 430 13.69 -1.52 29.04
N ASP A 431 14.28 -2.49 29.77
CA ASP A 431 14.17 -3.91 29.43
C ASP A 431 12.70 -4.35 29.35
N ALA A 432 11.88 -3.97 30.33
CA ALA A 432 10.46 -4.33 30.36
C ALA A 432 9.66 -3.75 29.19
N ALA A 433 9.91 -2.49 28.83
CA ALA A 433 9.25 -1.84 27.70
C ALA A 433 9.69 -2.45 26.37
N ALA A 434 10.98 -2.73 26.21
CA ALA A 434 11.50 -3.37 25.00
C ALA A 434 10.98 -4.79 24.84
N GLU A 435 10.96 -5.59 25.89
CA GLU A 435 10.40 -6.94 25.90
C GLU A 435 8.92 -6.91 25.51
N LYS A 436 8.13 -6.01 26.11
CA LYS A 436 6.71 -5.90 25.82
C LYS A 436 6.45 -5.47 24.38
N LEU A 437 7.13 -4.42 23.90
CA LEU A 437 6.92 -3.92 22.53
C LEU A 437 7.39 -4.90 21.46
N SER A 438 8.55 -5.56 21.67
CA SER A 438 9.07 -6.55 20.72
C SER A 438 8.27 -7.85 20.68
N ASN A 439 7.51 -8.15 21.73
CA ASN A 439 6.68 -9.37 21.82
C ASN A 439 5.18 -9.12 21.65
N LEU A 440 4.76 -7.92 21.20
CA LEU A 440 3.36 -7.65 20.89
C LEU A 440 2.79 -8.66 19.90
N ASN A 441 1.58 -9.14 20.17
CA ASN A 441 0.82 -9.89 19.18
C ASN A 441 0.32 -8.95 18.09
N LEU A 442 0.76 -9.17 16.86
CA LEU A 442 0.46 -8.33 15.72
C LEU A 442 -0.28 -9.11 14.65
N ILE A 443 -1.33 -8.53 14.11
CA ILE A 443 -1.97 -8.99 12.88
C ILE A 443 -1.96 -7.85 11.87
N THR A 444 -1.45 -8.11 10.67
CA THR A 444 -1.54 -7.17 9.55
C THR A 444 -2.69 -7.60 8.65
N ILE A 445 -3.58 -6.65 8.35
CA ILE A 445 -4.70 -6.87 7.43
C ILE A 445 -4.34 -6.23 6.08
N GLY A 446 -4.29 -7.04 5.02
CA GLY A 446 -4.16 -6.58 3.66
C GLY A 446 -5.54 -6.47 2.99
N HIS A 447 -6.16 -5.29 3.08
CA HIS A 447 -7.49 -5.07 2.50
C HIS A 447 -7.47 -5.09 0.97
N ASN A 448 -6.36 -4.67 0.37
CA ASN A 448 -6.12 -4.76 -1.06
C ASN A 448 -4.61 -4.79 -1.34
N THR A 449 -4.08 -5.96 -1.63
CA THR A 449 -2.64 -6.18 -1.83
C THR A 449 -2.07 -5.58 -3.11
N MET A 450 -2.89 -5.01 -3.99
CA MET A 450 -2.40 -4.21 -5.12
C MET A 450 -1.84 -2.85 -4.70
N TYR A 451 -2.23 -2.36 -3.52
CA TYR A 451 -1.72 -1.12 -2.94
C TYR A 451 -0.83 -1.48 -1.75
N GLN A 452 0.47 -1.27 -1.88
CA GLN A 452 1.47 -1.83 -0.97
C GLN A 452 2.33 -0.78 -0.28
N GLY A 453 2.15 0.52 -0.63
CA GLY A 453 3.06 1.56 -0.15
C GLY A 453 4.50 1.34 -0.65
N SER A 454 4.63 0.83 -1.89
CA SER A 454 5.93 0.55 -2.51
C SER A 454 6.52 1.81 -3.12
N THR A 455 7.82 1.98 -2.93
CA THR A 455 8.62 3.02 -3.60
C THR A 455 9.23 2.54 -4.91
N ARG A 456 8.86 1.33 -5.39
CA ARG A 456 9.35 0.77 -6.65
C ARG A 456 9.14 1.73 -7.81
N ASN A 457 10.19 1.93 -8.59
CA ASN A 457 10.17 2.77 -9.77
C ASN A 457 10.15 1.92 -11.05
N ASN A 458 9.13 2.11 -11.86
CA ASN A 458 9.06 1.49 -13.18
C ASN A 458 9.80 2.31 -14.25
N ASN A 459 10.33 3.50 -13.94
CA ASN A 459 10.89 4.47 -14.91
C ASN A 459 12.08 5.27 -14.39
N ASP A 460 13.09 4.67 -13.74
CA ASP A 460 14.34 5.32 -13.32
C ASP A 460 14.19 6.74 -12.71
N ASN A 461 13.15 6.97 -11.92
CA ASN A 461 12.89 8.27 -11.31
C ASN A 461 13.73 8.46 -10.03
N PRO A 462 14.72 9.38 -10.00
CA PRO A 462 15.58 9.63 -8.83
C PRO A 462 14.83 9.96 -7.54
N GLN A 463 13.63 10.56 -7.63
CA GLN A 463 12.82 10.94 -6.48
C GLN A 463 12.34 9.72 -5.65
N ARG A 464 12.27 8.54 -6.24
CA ARG A 464 11.84 7.33 -5.52
C ARG A 464 12.96 6.67 -4.72
N CYS A 465 14.20 6.74 -5.19
CA CYS A 465 15.36 6.33 -4.39
C CYS A 465 15.48 7.22 -3.15
N GLU A 466 15.17 8.52 -3.29
CA GLU A 466 15.11 9.45 -2.16
C GLU A 466 14.00 9.07 -1.18
N ALA A 467 12.80 8.72 -1.65
CA ALA A 467 11.68 8.29 -0.82
C ALA A 467 12.02 7.04 0.01
N THR A 468 12.68 6.03 -0.59
CA THR A 468 13.16 4.85 0.14
C THR A 468 14.09 5.25 1.28
N THR A 469 15.08 6.09 1.00
CA THR A 469 16.04 6.59 1.99
C THR A 469 15.34 7.40 3.09
N ASN A 470 14.41 8.27 2.72
CA ASN A 470 13.63 9.06 3.68
C ASN A 470 12.78 8.18 4.60
N ILE A 471 12.12 7.14 4.06
CA ILE A 471 11.32 6.19 4.84
C ILE A 471 12.20 5.45 5.83
N LEU A 472 13.28 4.82 5.38
CA LEU A 472 14.14 4.03 6.24
C LEU A 472 14.82 4.89 7.31
N ASN A 473 15.30 6.08 6.97
CA ASN A 473 15.84 7.01 7.94
C ASN A 473 14.78 7.59 8.88
N THR A 474 13.52 7.69 8.45
CA THR A 474 12.43 8.09 9.34
C THR A 474 12.11 6.97 10.32
N LEU A 475 12.01 5.72 9.88
CA LEU A 475 11.69 4.58 10.74
C LEU A 475 12.83 4.27 11.71
N PHE A 476 14.04 4.22 11.17
CA PHE A 476 15.20 3.73 11.93
C PHE A 476 16.27 4.78 11.95
N ASP A 477 16.36 5.90 12.24
CA ASP A 477 17.49 6.82 12.02
C ASP A 477 18.76 6.12 11.40
N SER A 478 19.67 6.84 10.79
CA SER A 478 20.76 6.24 10.01
C SER A 478 21.62 5.24 10.79
N PHE A 479 21.77 5.46 12.10
CA PHE A 479 22.56 4.60 12.97
C PHE A 479 21.84 3.26 13.25
N THR A 480 20.52 3.32 13.46
CA THR A 480 19.68 2.15 13.69
C THR A 480 19.63 1.25 12.47
N TYR A 481 19.49 1.84 11.28
CA TYR A 481 19.45 1.09 10.03
C TYR A 481 20.74 0.29 9.81
N ASP A 482 21.90 0.90 10.04
CA ASP A 482 23.20 0.21 9.90
C ASP A 482 23.33 -0.98 10.87
N ILE A 483 22.81 -0.87 12.09
CA ILE A 483 22.81 -1.98 13.06
C ILE A 483 21.90 -3.10 12.60
N VAL A 484 20.68 -2.78 12.20
CA VAL A 484 19.70 -3.77 11.78
C VAL A 484 20.16 -4.45 10.49
N SER A 485 20.69 -3.71 9.53
CA SER A 485 21.26 -4.25 8.29
C SER A 485 22.40 -5.22 8.57
N ASN A 486 23.36 -4.85 9.44
CA ASN A 486 24.48 -5.72 9.80
C ASN A 486 24.06 -6.94 10.64
N ALA A 487 22.98 -6.84 11.41
CA ALA A 487 22.46 -7.98 12.17
C ALA A 487 21.89 -9.07 11.25
N THR A 488 21.43 -8.68 10.06
CA THR A 488 20.77 -9.59 9.12
C THR A 488 21.68 -10.07 7.97
N THR A 489 22.68 -9.28 7.56
CA THR A 489 23.62 -9.65 6.47
C THR A 489 24.66 -10.71 6.85
N GLY A 490 24.79 -11.07 8.12
CA GLY A 490 25.67 -12.19 8.56
C GLY A 490 25.12 -13.58 8.29
N ALA A 491 23.98 -13.73 7.65
CA ALA A 491 23.41 -15.00 7.22
C ALA A 491 23.98 -15.36 5.83
N SER A 492 24.73 -16.48 5.78
CA SER A 492 25.36 -17.00 4.57
C SER A 492 24.39 -17.09 3.39
N GLU A 493 24.78 -16.54 2.23
CA GLU A 493 24.06 -16.64 0.94
C GLU A 493 23.81 -18.09 0.46
N THR A 494 24.37 -19.10 1.12
CA THR A 494 24.40 -20.47 0.62
C THR A 494 23.26 -21.35 1.09
N ASN A 495 22.43 -20.92 2.06
CA ASN A 495 21.27 -21.70 2.48
C ASN A 495 20.19 -20.82 3.14
N PRO A 496 19.12 -20.45 2.43
CA PRO A 496 18.03 -19.65 3.00
C PRO A 496 17.30 -20.34 4.16
N THR A 497 17.47 -21.65 4.31
CA THR A 497 16.77 -22.46 5.32
C THR A 497 17.47 -22.51 6.67
N ASP A 498 18.74 -22.11 6.76
CA ASP A 498 19.54 -22.29 8.01
C ASP A 498 19.62 -21.04 8.89
N SER A 499 19.19 -19.91 8.44
CA SER A 499 19.37 -18.63 9.17
C SER A 499 18.09 -18.04 9.69
N GLY A 500 17.09 -18.69 10.10
CA GLY A 500 15.89 -18.21 10.84
C GLY A 500 15.60 -16.69 10.99
N LEU A 501 16.38 -15.87 10.32
CA LEU A 501 16.25 -14.42 10.26
C LEU A 501 15.73 -14.06 8.87
N ALA A 502 14.53 -13.50 8.79
CA ALA A 502 14.14 -12.80 7.59
C ALA A 502 15.26 -11.78 7.29
N ASN A 503 15.93 -11.96 6.15
CA ASN A 503 16.96 -11.04 5.72
C ASN A 503 16.33 -9.65 5.68
N LEU A 504 16.91 -8.67 6.36
CA LEU A 504 16.40 -7.32 6.42
C LEU A 504 16.21 -6.74 5.02
N ASP A 505 17.10 -7.09 4.10
CA ASP A 505 17.01 -6.69 2.70
C ASP A 505 15.74 -7.25 2.03
N ASN A 506 15.21 -8.39 2.47
CA ASN A 506 13.96 -8.95 1.97
C ASN A 506 12.73 -8.41 2.72
N VAL A 507 12.90 -7.87 3.91
CA VAL A 507 11.81 -7.31 4.73
C VAL A 507 11.63 -5.81 4.49
N LEU A 508 12.72 -5.07 4.51
CA LEU A 508 12.73 -3.61 4.38
C LEU A 508 13.04 -3.14 2.96
N LEU A 509 13.93 -3.87 2.28
CA LEU A 509 14.34 -3.62 0.91
C LEU A 509 14.04 -4.87 0.10
N LEU A 510 13.09 -4.81 -0.80
CA LEU A 510 12.83 -5.88 -1.74
C LEU A 510 13.93 -5.91 -2.81
N ASN A 511 14.89 -6.80 -2.61
CA ASN A 511 15.96 -7.06 -3.55
C ASN A 511 15.57 -8.24 -4.44
N GLN A 512 14.75 -7.99 -5.46
CA GLN A 512 14.45 -9.01 -6.46
C GLN A 512 15.51 -8.95 -7.56
N ASN A 513 16.55 -9.80 -7.50
CA ASN A 513 17.44 -10.22 -8.58
C ASN A 513 17.93 -9.16 -9.59
N ASP A 514 17.66 -7.90 -9.38
CA ASP A 514 18.06 -6.78 -10.20
C ASP A 514 18.83 -5.79 -9.31
N ALA A 515 20.13 -5.72 -9.50
CA ALA A 515 21.07 -4.93 -8.71
C ALA A 515 20.74 -3.41 -8.66
N ASN A 516 19.72 -2.97 -9.39
CA ASN A 516 19.26 -1.58 -9.46
C ASN A 516 17.94 -1.29 -8.77
N SER A 517 17.31 -2.24 -8.08
CA SER A 517 15.96 -2.08 -7.55
C SER A 517 15.86 -2.09 -6.02
N ASN A 518 16.73 -1.37 -5.32
CA ASN A 518 16.54 -1.12 -3.89
C ASN A 518 15.32 -0.23 -3.67
N HIS A 519 14.20 -0.81 -3.33
CA HIS A 519 12.98 -0.08 -3.00
C HIS A 519 12.34 -0.65 -1.75
N THR A 520 11.54 0.17 -1.07
CA THR A 520 10.83 -0.20 0.15
C THR A 520 9.36 -0.50 -0.17
N ASN A 521 8.82 -1.53 0.47
CA ASN A 521 7.41 -1.88 0.42
C ASN A 521 6.88 -1.97 1.85
N LEU A 522 6.01 -1.03 2.22
CA LEU A 522 5.55 -0.92 3.60
C LEU A 522 4.66 -2.10 4.02
N LEU A 523 3.81 -2.62 3.12
CA LEU A 523 2.97 -3.78 3.44
C LEU A 523 3.82 -5.03 3.69
N ASN A 524 4.93 -5.17 2.97
CA ASN A 524 5.85 -6.29 3.16
C ASN A 524 6.42 -6.35 4.58
N MET A 525 6.69 -5.19 5.20
CA MET A 525 7.13 -5.14 6.61
C MET A 525 6.09 -5.78 7.54
N GLY A 526 4.81 -5.47 7.33
CA GLY A 526 3.71 -6.06 8.10
C GLY A 526 3.55 -7.55 7.86
N VAL A 527 3.57 -7.98 6.58
CA VAL A 527 3.47 -9.41 6.23
C VAL A 527 4.59 -10.20 6.87
N CYS A 528 5.84 -9.75 6.74
CA CYS A 528 7.00 -10.48 7.26
C CYS A 528 7.05 -10.54 8.78
N LEU A 529 6.68 -9.47 9.50
CA LEU A 529 7.00 -9.27 10.91
C LEU A 529 5.80 -9.33 11.87
N SER A 530 4.56 -9.40 11.37
CA SER A 530 3.40 -9.72 12.21
C SER A 530 3.30 -11.21 12.50
N ASN A 531 2.64 -11.59 13.60
CA ASN A 531 2.34 -12.99 13.89
C ASN A 531 1.46 -13.58 12.78
N TYR A 532 0.42 -12.85 12.36
CA TYR A 532 -0.48 -13.28 11.28
C TYR A 532 -0.63 -12.20 10.22
N PHE A 533 -0.84 -12.65 8.98
CA PHE A 533 -1.31 -11.83 7.87
C PHE A 533 -2.72 -12.25 7.48
N ASN A 534 -3.64 -11.29 7.39
CA ASN A 534 -5.00 -11.50 6.95
C ASN A 534 -5.28 -10.80 5.62
N PRO A 535 -5.36 -11.50 4.49
CA PRO A 535 -5.76 -10.95 3.19
C PRO A 535 -7.28 -10.88 2.97
N VAL A 536 -8.05 -10.84 4.04
CA VAL A 536 -9.49 -10.65 4.16
C VAL A 536 -10.40 -11.69 3.48
N SER A 537 -9.86 -12.74 2.89
CA SER A 537 -10.61 -13.94 2.49
C SER A 537 -9.66 -15.10 2.18
N LYS A 538 -10.17 -16.34 2.30
CA LYS A 538 -9.38 -17.56 2.08
C LYS A 538 -9.02 -17.78 0.62
N ASN A 539 -9.96 -17.49 -0.27
CA ASN A 539 -9.71 -17.64 -1.70
C ASN A 539 -8.77 -16.55 -2.21
N TYR A 540 -8.93 -15.31 -1.75
CA TYR A 540 -8.00 -14.24 -2.10
C TYR A 540 -6.58 -14.53 -1.61
N ALA A 541 -6.42 -15.17 -0.44
CA ALA A 541 -5.13 -15.64 0.04
C ALA A 541 -4.45 -16.60 -0.96
N LYS A 542 -5.23 -17.49 -1.61
CA LYS A 542 -4.73 -18.41 -2.64
C LYS A 542 -4.40 -17.69 -3.95
N GLU A 543 -5.23 -16.73 -4.35
CA GLU A 543 -5.01 -15.94 -5.56
C GLU A 543 -3.73 -15.10 -5.48
N ILE A 544 -3.44 -14.49 -4.32
CA ILE A 544 -2.23 -13.69 -4.10
C ILE A 544 -0.95 -14.49 -4.39
N ILE A 545 -0.92 -15.76 -4.07
CA ILE A 545 0.26 -16.63 -4.27
C ILE A 545 0.23 -17.39 -5.59
N SER A 546 -0.87 -17.36 -6.35
CA SER A 546 -1.05 -18.06 -7.62
C SER A 546 -0.19 -17.45 -8.74
N ASP A 547 0.31 -18.33 -9.64
CA ASP A 547 0.96 -17.90 -10.88
C ASP A 547 0.00 -17.28 -11.89
N GLU A 548 -1.31 -17.53 -11.73
CA GLU A 548 -2.34 -17.05 -12.65
C GLU A 548 -2.61 -15.56 -12.46
N HIS A 549 -2.34 -15.01 -11.27
CA HIS A 549 -2.61 -13.62 -10.91
C HIS A 549 -1.38 -12.92 -10.30
N PRO A 550 -0.25 -12.86 -11.02
CA PRO A 550 0.99 -12.30 -10.48
C PRO A 550 0.85 -10.82 -10.10
N GLU A 551 -0.10 -10.10 -10.71
CA GLU A 551 -0.36 -8.68 -10.45
C GLU A 551 -0.96 -8.41 -9.06
N LEU A 552 -1.65 -9.39 -8.44
CA LEU A 552 -2.32 -9.18 -7.15
C LEU A 552 -1.34 -9.03 -5.98
N ALA A 553 -0.21 -9.71 -6.06
CA ALA A 553 0.78 -9.67 -4.99
C ALA A 553 2.11 -9.10 -5.43
N ALA A 554 2.43 -9.21 -6.72
CA ALA A 554 3.71 -8.74 -7.29
C ALA A 554 4.91 -8.96 -6.35
N GLU A 555 5.25 -7.93 -5.57
CA GLU A 555 6.39 -7.92 -4.67
C GLU A 555 6.17 -8.71 -3.38
N LEU A 556 4.93 -8.88 -2.92
CA LEU A 556 4.61 -9.58 -1.66
C LEU A 556 4.58 -11.09 -1.78
N ARG A 557 4.51 -11.62 -3.00
CA ARG A 557 4.24 -13.03 -3.24
C ARG A 557 5.19 -13.96 -2.48
N TRP A 558 6.48 -13.63 -2.48
CA TRP A 558 7.47 -14.40 -1.74
C TRP A 558 7.15 -14.45 -0.23
N ALA A 559 6.91 -13.29 0.39
CA ALA A 559 6.62 -13.20 1.83
C ALA A 559 5.31 -13.90 2.20
N VAL A 560 4.26 -13.74 1.37
CA VAL A 560 2.96 -14.39 1.59
C VAL A 560 3.07 -15.90 1.44
N ASN A 561 3.88 -16.41 0.49
CA ASN A 561 4.16 -17.84 0.35
C ASN A 561 4.83 -18.39 1.62
N GLN A 562 5.89 -17.74 2.12
CA GLN A 562 6.58 -18.17 3.35
C GLN A 562 5.63 -18.19 4.55
N LYS A 563 4.81 -17.13 4.68
CA LYS A 563 3.78 -17.04 5.73
C LYS A 563 2.70 -18.13 5.60
N THR A 564 2.34 -18.51 4.38
CA THR A 564 1.37 -19.58 4.12
C THR A 564 1.95 -20.93 4.54
N ASP A 565 3.20 -21.21 4.18
CA ASP A 565 3.91 -22.43 4.56
C ASP A 565 4.06 -22.54 6.09
N ALA A 566 4.26 -21.41 6.77
CA ALA A 566 4.30 -21.33 8.23
C ALA A 566 2.91 -21.44 8.91
N GLY A 567 1.81 -21.48 8.15
CA GLY A 567 0.44 -21.49 8.70
C GLY A 567 0.07 -20.16 9.38
N ALA A 568 0.63 -19.06 8.89
CA ALA A 568 0.46 -17.69 9.45
C ALA A 568 -0.34 -16.75 8.55
N VAL A 569 -0.98 -17.28 7.52
CA VAL A 569 -1.95 -16.56 6.67
C VAL A 569 -3.36 -17.01 7.02
N GLU A 570 -4.22 -16.05 7.38
CA GLU A 570 -5.61 -16.29 7.75
C GLU A 570 -6.54 -15.45 6.88
N GLY A 571 -7.42 -16.09 6.15
CA GLY A 571 -8.43 -15.40 5.34
C GLY A 571 -9.68 -15.07 6.16
N ILE A 572 -9.57 -14.16 7.13
CA ILE A 572 -10.71 -13.72 7.95
C ILE A 572 -11.55 -12.74 7.11
N ILE A 573 -12.76 -13.14 6.75
CA ILE A 573 -13.68 -12.32 5.97
C ILE A 573 -14.16 -11.14 6.84
N ASN A 574 -14.17 -9.93 6.27
CA ASN A 574 -14.77 -8.79 6.94
C ASN A 574 -16.26 -9.01 7.16
N GLY A 575 -16.71 -8.84 8.39
CA GLY A 575 -18.11 -8.92 8.72
C GLY A 575 -18.92 -7.75 8.15
N ASN A 576 -20.22 -7.94 8.09
CA ASN A 576 -21.20 -6.91 7.84
C ASN A 576 -22.15 -6.82 9.03
N ASP A 577 -22.61 -5.64 9.38
CA ASP A 577 -23.71 -5.51 10.33
C ASP A 577 -25.05 -5.82 9.64
N PHE A 578 -25.32 -7.12 9.48
CA PHE A 578 -26.50 -7.62 8.78
C PHE A 578 -27.82 -7.09 9.36
N HIS A 579 -27.86 -6.86 10.66
CA HIS A 579 -29.06 -6.30 11.29
C HIS A 579 -29.33 -4.88 10.76
N ASN A 580 -28.30 -4.06 10.71
CA ASN A 580 -28.41 -2.69 10.18
C ASN A 580 -28.50 -2.61 8.64
N LEU A 581 -28.21 -3.69 7.93
CA LEU A 581 -28.33 -3.78 6.46
C LEU A 581 -29.67 -4.32 6.00
N SER A 582 -30.47 -4.93 6.87
CA SER A 582 -31.78 -5.47 6.54
C SER A 582 -32.73 -4.40 5.99
N ILE A 583 -33.71 -4.83 5.19
CA ILE A 583 -34.68 -3.90 4.63
C ILE A 583 -35.51 -3.18 5.70
N GLU A 584 -35.75 -3.82 6.84
CA GLU A 584 -36.42 -3.21 8.00
C GLU A 584 -35.60 -2.04 8.57
N ALA A 585 -34.30 -2.27 8.80
CA ALA A 585 -33.41 -1.24 9.34
C ALA A 585 -33.18 -0.09 8.34
N LYS A 586 -33.15 -0.40 7.03
CA LYS A 586 -32.91 0.58 5.97
C LYS A 586 -34.14 1.32 5.47
N LYS A 587 -35.36 0.92 5.84
CA LYS A 587 -36.62 1.50 5.36
C LYS A 587 -36.65 3.03 5.44
N GLY A 588 -36.33 3.58 6.59
CA GLY A 588 -36.28 5.04 6.81
C GLY A 588 -35.26 5.73 5.94
N GLN A 589 -34.06 5.14 5.78
CA GLN A 589 -33.00 5.65 4.93
C GLN A 589 -33.38 5.58 3.44
N ILE A 590 -33.95 4.46 2.99
CA ILE A 590 -34.45 4.27 1.63
C ILE A 590 -35.48 5.36 1.32
N LYS A 591 -36.47 5.57 2.21
CA LYS A 591 -37.50 6.60 2.03
C LYS A 591 -36.91 8.02 1.98
N ALA A 592 -35.94 8.32 2.85
CA ALA A 592 -35.28 9.63 2.86
C ALA A 592 -34.42 9.88 1.60
N GLN A 593 -33.80 8.87 1.05
CA GLN A 593 -32.91 8.98 -0.12
C GLN A 593 -33.64 8.95 -1.47
N THR A 594 -34.76 8.23 -1.55
CA THR A 594 -35.44 7.94 -2.82
C THR A 594 -36.92 8.31 -2.86
N GLY A 595 -37.51 8.67 -1.74
CA GLY A 595 -38.98 8.83 -1.58
C GLY A 595 -39.75 7.51 -1.54
N LEU A 596 -39.10 6.35 -1.74
CA LEU A 596 -39.73 5.06 -1.85
C LEU A 596 -40.10 4.49 -0.46
N ASP A 597 -41.33 4.12 -0.26
CA ASP A 597 -41.79 3.44 0.95
C ASP A 597 -41.90 1.92 0.66
N TYR A 598 -40.84 1.19 0.94
CA TYR A 598 -40.74 -0.22 0.65
C TYR A 598 -41.47 -1.09 1.66
N LYS A 599 -42.03 -2.22 1.23
CA LYS A 599 -42.45 -3.30 2.09
C LYS A 599 -41.26 -4.00 2.69
N THR A 600 -41.34 -4.34 3.96
CA THR A 600 -40.29 -5.00 4.73
C THR A 600 -40.57 -6.48 4.93
N TYR A 601 -39.51 -7.25 5.13
CA TYR A 601 -39.49 -8.67 5.44
C TYR A 601 -38.22 -9.01 6.23
N ASN A 602 -38.18 -10.17 6.86
CA ASN A 602 -37.04 -10.63 7.62
C ASN A 602 -36.90 -12.16 7.54
N LYS A 603 -35.92 -12.71 8.24
CA LYS A 603 -35.62 -14.17 8.26
C LYS A 603 -36.77 -15.03 8.81
N GLN A 604 -37.76 -14.48 9.52
CA GLN A 604 -38.92 -15.15 10.04
C GLN A 604 -40.14 -15.06 9.13
N SER A 605 -40.08 -14.24 8.09
CA SER A 605 -41.19 -14.11 7.13
C SER A 605 -41.32 -15.37 6.26
N GLU A 606 -42.55 -15.73 5.92
CA GLU A 606 -42.81 -16.80 4.98
C GLU A 606 -42.25 -16.42 3.58
N ILE A 607 -41.74 -17.39 2.84
CA ILE A 607 -41.12 -17.13 1.52
C ILE A 607 -42.10 -16.49 0.53
N SER A 608 -43.38 -16.82 0.60
CA SER A 608 -44.43 -16.20 -0.21
C SER A 608 -44.57 -14.71 0.06
N ASP A 609 -44.47 -14.29 1.32
CA ASP A 609 -44.56 -12.88 1.73
C ASP A 609 -43.32 -12.11 1.32
N ILE A 610 -42.12 -12.73 1.45
CA ILE A 610 -40.88 -12.18 0.96
C ILE A 610 -40.97 -11.91 -0.56
N MET A 611 -41.40 -12.91 -1.33
CA MET A 611 -41.53 -12.78 -2.79
C MET A 611 -42.55 -11.72 -3.20
N ALA A 612 -43.69 -11.65 -2.54
CA ALA A 612 -44.70 -10.62 -2.78
C ALA A 612 -44.15 -9.21 -2.46
N ALA A 613 -43.49 -9.04 -1.31
CA ALA A 613 -42.91 -7.76 -0.92
C ALA A 613 -41.81 -7.31 -1.89
N ARG A 614 -40.95 -8.23 -2.33
CA ARG A 614 -39.92 -7.94 -3.33
C ARG A 614 -40.51 -7.53 -4.67
N THR A 615 -41.56 -8.21 -5.12
CA THR A 615 -42.28 -7.85 -6.34
C THR A 615 -42.89 -6.45 -6.25
N ASP A 616 -43.55 -6.11 -5.14
CA ASP A 616 -44.10 -4.77 -4.91
C ASP A 616 -43.00 -3.70 -4.87
N ASN A 617 -41.86 -3.98 -4.20
CA ASN A 617 -40.73 -3.07 -4.14
C ASN A 617 -40.09 -2.85 -5.53
N LYS A 618 -39.99 -3.90 -6.34
CA LYS A 618 -39.53 -3.83 -7.74
C LYS A 618 -40.45 -2.95 -8.59
N ILE A 619 -41.76 -3.16 -8.52
CA ILE A 619 -42.77 -2.37 -9.24
C ILE A 619 -42.67 -0.91 -8.83
N LYS A 620 -42.59 -0.66 -7.53
CA LYS A 620 -42.45 0.69 -6.97
C LYS A 620 -41.16 1.38 -7.38
N PHE A 621 -40.03 0.67 -7.32
CA PHE A 621 -38.74 1.19 -7.76
C PHE A 621 -38.75 1.56 -9.25
N TYR A 622 -39.35 0.70 -10.08
CA TYR A 622 -39.46 0.99 -11.49
C TYR A 622 -40.31 2.22 -11.77
N ASN A 623 -41.55 2.25 -11.28
CA ASN A 623 -42.52 3.29 -11.60
C ASN A 623 -42.18 4.66 -10.98
N ASP A 624 -41.73 4.64 -9.73
CA ASP A 624 -41.52 5.85 -8.94
C ASP A 624 -40.07 6.39 -9.00
N PHE A 625 -39.09 5.55 -9.46
CA PHE A 625 -37.68 5.97 -9.49
C PHE A 625 -37.01 5.73 -10.85
N MET A 626 -36.93 4.48 -11.36
CA MET A 626 -36.19 4.17 -12.60
C MET A 626 -36.78 4.88 -13.82
N LEU A 627 -38.09 4.77 -14.01
CA LEU A 627 -38.77 5.35 -15.16
C LEU A 627 -38.72 6.88 -15.17
N PRO A 628 -39.05 7.59 -14.06
CA PRO A 628 -38.85 9.04 -13.97
C PRO A 628 -37.39 9.45 -14.20
N PHE A 629 -36.43 8.75 -13.59
CA PHE A 629 -35.01 9.01 -13.79
C PHE A 629 -34.59 8.88 -15.27
N SER A 630 -35.05 7.85 -15.95
CA SER A 630 -34.75 7.65 -17.38
C SER A 630 -35.36 8.76 -18.26
N LYS A 631 -36.52 9.29 -17.90
CA LYS A 631 -37.17 10.41 -18.62
C LYS A 631 -36.41 11.69 -18.47
N VAL A 632 -35.80 11.95 -17.30
CA VAL A 632 -34.98 13.14 -17.05
C VAL A 632 -33.73 13.14 -17.92
N ASN A 633 -33.15 11.96 -18.16
CA ASN A 633 -32.04 11.79 -19.12
C ASN A 633 -32.46 12.05 -20.59
N ASN A 634 -33.75 12.22 -20.85
CA ASN A 634 -34.28 12.59 -22.16
C ASN A 634 -35.21 13.80 -22.03
N PRO A 635 -34.65 15.04 -22.05
CA PRO A 635 -35.43 16.29 -21.82
C PRO A 635 -36.62 16.49 -22.73
N GLU A 636 -36.62 15.88 -23.94
CA GLU A 636 -37.73 15.96 -24.88
C GLU A 636 -38.99 15.23 -24.42
N LYS A 637 -38.85 14.27 -23.49
CA LYS A 637 -39.96 13.48 -22.95
C LYS A 637 -40.45 13.95 -21.58
N VAL A 638 -39.80 14.94 -21.00
CA VAL A 638 -40.22 15.50 -19.69
C VAL A 638 -41.28 16.55 -19.93
N LYS A 639 -42.47 16.32 -19.41
CA LYS A 639 -43.65 17.19 -19.64
C LYS A 639 -43.59 18.52 -18.91
N ASN A 640 -42.77 18.67 -17.86
CA ASN A 640 -42.65 19.94 -17.16
C ASN A 640 -41.38 20.03 -16.29
N SER A 641 -40.95 21.25 -15.99
CA SER A 641 -39.76 21.58 -15.21
C SER A 641 -39.88 21.15 -13.74
N LYS A 642 -41.06 20.93 -13.20
CA LYS A 642 -41.30 20.48 -11.83
C LYS A 642 -40.93 19.02 -11.69
N GLU A 643 -41.34 18.16 -12.63
CA GLU A 643 -40.99 16.74 -12.64
C GLU A 643 -39.48 16.50 -12.70
N VAL A 644 -38.73 17.31 -13.48
CA VAL A 644 -37.27 17.33 -13.48
C VAL A 644 -36.70 17.73 -12.12
N ALA A 645 -37.28 18.77 -11.50
CA ALA A 645 -36.82 19.25 -10.20
C ALA A 645 -37.06 18.23 -9.10
N ASP A 646 -38.23 17.55 -9.11
CA ASP A 646 -38.58 16.55 -8.13
C ASP A 646 -37.64 15.32 -8.22
N VAL A 647 -37.36 14.82 -9.44
CA VAL A 647 -36.39 13.73 -9.64
C VAL A 647 -34.97 14.15 -9.27
N LYS A 648 -34.54 15.38 -9.63
CA LYS A 648 -33.24 15.91 -9.22
C LYS A 648 -33.14 16.06 -7.70
N ALA A 649 -34.18 16.44 -7.02
CA ALA A 649 -34.21 16.52 -5.55
C ALA A 649 -34.08 15.14 -4.90
N LEU A 650 -34.75 14.12 -5.45
CA LEU A 650 -34.67 12.74 -4.99
C LEU A 650 -33.29 12.09 -5.29
N THR A 651 -32.65 12.51 -6.38
CA THR A 651 -31.41 11.89 -6.85
C THR A 651 -30.15 12.74 -6.57
N GLY A 652 -30.24 13.77 -5.79
CA GLY A 652 -29.31 14.89 -5.57
C GLY A 652 -27.79 14.64 -5.50
N ARG A 653 -27.36 13.39 -5.60
CA ARG A 653 -25.97 12.94 -5.70
C ARG A 653 -25.67 12.13 -6.97
N LEU A 654 -26.67 11.97 -7.85
CA LEU A 654 -26.52 11.31 -9.12
C LEU A 654 -26.39 12.37 -10.21
N GLU A 655 -25.32 12.30 -10.98
CA GLU A 655 -25.16 13.13 -12.18
C GLU A 655 -25.96 12.49 -13.31
N PHE A 656 -26.74 13.34 -14.00
CA PHE A 656 -27.44 12.92 -15.21
C PHE A 656 -26.42 12.83 -16.35
N VAL A 657 -26.19 11.61 -16.85
CA VAL A 657 -25.40 11.40 -18.05
C VAL A 657 -26.32 11.59 -19.25
N GLU A 658 -26.08 12.64 -20.03
CA GLU A 658 -26.82 12.88 -21.26
C GLU A 658 -26.54 11.73 -22.26
N ASN A 659 -27.57 10.92 -22.52
CA ASN A 659 -27.47 9.81 -23.43
C ASN A 659 -27.63 10.33 -24.88
N LYS A 660 -26.66 10.10 -25.75
CA LYS A 660 -26.68 10.53 -27.15
C LYS A 660 -27.91 10.01 -27.91
N ARG A 661 -28.39 8.79 -27.59
CA ARG A 661 -29.60 8.21 -28.17
C ARG A 661 -30.90 8.67 -27.53
N LYS A 662 -30.84 9.46 -26.43
CA LYS A 662 -32.03 9.94 -25.71
C LYS A 662 -33.06 8.81 -25.41
N THR A 663 -32.54 7.63 -25.05
CA THR A 663 -33.37 6.45 -24.76
C THR A 663 -34.02 6.58 -23.40
N THR A 664 -35.31 6.17 -23.33
CA THR A 664 -36.06 6.09 -22.05
C THR A 664 -36.57 4.68 -21.85
N LEU A 665 -36.70 4.27 -20.59
CA LEU A 665 -37.31 3.00 -20.25
C LEU A 665 -38.70 2.84 -20.90
N PRO A 666 -39.07 1.62 -21.32
CA PRO A 666 -40.41 1.35 -21.85
C PRO A 666 -41.45 1.53 -20.73
N GLU A 667 -42.70 1.92 -21.09
CA GLU A 667 -43.83 1.83 -20.18
C GLU A 667 -44.29 0.38 -20.12
N ILE A 668 -44.17 -0.25 -18.97
CA ILE A 668 -44.49 -1.66 -18.70
C ILE A 668 -45.59 -1.71 -17.66
N SER A 669 -46.64 -2.55 -17.90
CA SER A 669 -47.68 -2.78 -16.92
C SER A 669 -47.10 -3.48 -15.65
N ASP A 670 -47.71 -3.25 -14.48
CA ASP A 670 -47.30 -3.89 -13.24
C ASP A 670 -47.31 -5.43 -13.35
N THR A 671 -48.28 -5.98 -14.06
CA THR A 671 -48.36 -7.42 -14.28
C THR A 671 -47.21 -7.98 -15.14
N GLU A 672 -46.76 -7.23 -16.10
CA GLU A 672 -45.63 -7.59 -16.95
C GLU A 672 -44.32 -7.34 -16.21
N LEU A 673 -44.23 -6.23 -15.49
CA LEU A 673 -43.05 -5.87 -14.69
C LEU A 673 -42.79 -6.89 -13.57
N ALA A 674 -43.84 -7.44 -12.94
CA ALA A 674 -43.73 -8.53 -11.97
C ALA A 674 -42.95 -9.74 -12.53
N LYS A 675 -43.04 -10.00 -13.85
CA LYS A 675 -42.39 -11.13 -14.54
C LYS A 675 -41.08 -10.73 -15.23
N THR A 676 -40.79 -9.43 -15.32
CA THR A 676 -39.58 -8.90 -15.96
C THR A 676 -38.43 -8.89 -14.94
N PRO A 677 -37.30 -9.53 -15.22
CA PRO A 677 -36.14 -9.46 -14.34
C PRO A 677 -35.58 -8.05 -14.26
N VAL A 678 -35.32 -7.56 -13.05
CA VAL A 678 -34.54 -6.33 -12.78
C VAL A 678 -33.19 -6.75 -12.24
N ILE A 679 -32.14 -6.34 -12.92
CA ILE A 679 -30.75 -6.71 -12.63
C ILE A 679 -29.95 -5.42 -12.36
N SER A 680 -29.26 -5.37 -11.25
CA SER A 680 -28.49 -4.17 -10.89
C SER A 680 -27.01 -4.43 -10.67
N SER A 681 -26.22 -3.39 -10.86
CA SER A 681 -24.82 -3.31 -10.47
C SER A 681 -24.56 -1.93 -9.87
N VAL A 682 -24.07 -1.88 -8.64
CA VAL A 682 -23.80 -0.63 -7.92
C VAL A 682 -22.41 -0.70 -7.29
N GLY A 683 -21.57 0.27 -7.58
CA GLY A 683 -20.22 0.32 -7.03
C GLY A 683 -19.37 1.41 -7.67
N ARG A 684 -18.11 1.55 -7.22
CA ARG A 684 -17.17 2.43 -7.91
C ARG A 684 -16.92 1.91 -9.33
N LEU A 685 -16.93 2.80 -10.30
CA LEU A 685 -16.57 2.46 -11.67
C LEU A 685 -15.05 2.53 -11.80
N VAL A 686 -14.40 1.42 -11.52
CA VAL A 686 -12.95 1.23 -11.64
C VAL A 686 -12.67 -0.08 -12.37
N SER A 687 -11.48 -0.20 -12.95
CA SER A 687 -11.06 -1.38 -13.72
C SER A 687 -11.20 -2.68 -12.91
N GLN A 688 -10.90 -2.64 -11.63
CA GLN A 688 -11.11 -3.74 -10.69
C GLN A 688 -12.53 -4.34 -10.74
N LYS A 689 -13.54 -3.51 -10.95
CA LYS A 689 -14.97 -3.92 -10.94
C LYS A 689 -15.46 -4.47 -12.29
N GLY A 690 -14.58 -4.66 -13.27
CA GLY A 690 -14.88 -5.36 -14.52
C GLY A 690 -16.02 -4.75 -15.35
N ILE A 691 -16.12 -3.42 -15.37
CA ILE A 691 -17.20 -2.70 -16.07
C ILE A 691 -17.24 -3.04 -17.57
N ASN A 692 -16.06 -3.21 -18.17
CA ASN A 692 -15.92 -3.67 -19.55
C ASN A 692 -16.49 -5.08 -19.74
N VAL A 693 -16.13 -6.03 -18.85
CA VAL A 693 -16.62 -7.42 -18.87
C VAL A 693 -18.14 -7.45 -18.76
N MET A 694 -18.71 -6.69 -17.83
CA MET A 694 -20.15 -6.56 -17.65
C MET A 694 -20.84 -6.00 -18.90
N SER A 695 -20.29 -4.93 -19.48
CA SER A 695 -20.87 -4.28 -20.66
C SER A 695 -20.88 -5.22 -21.86
N ASP A 696 -19.79 -5.96 -22.07
CA ASP A 696 -19.70 -6.96 -23.14
C ASP A 696 -20.66 -8.14 -22.91
N ALA A 697 -20.78 -8.63 -21.69
CA ALA A 697 -21.70 -9.71 -21.34
C ALA A 697 -23.18 -9.30 -21.49
N ILE A 698 -23.55 -8.07 -21.11
CA ILE A 698 -24.90 -7.52 -21.36
C ILE A 698 -25.19 -7.47 -22.86
N LYS A 699 -24.22 -7.03 -23.66
CA LYS A 699 -24.35 -7.02 -25.12
C LYS A 699 -24.61 -8.43 -25.65
N MET A 700 -23.82 -9.42 -25.22
CA MET A 700 -24.00 -10.83 -25.62
C MET A 700 -25.38 -11.35 -25.21
N LEU A 701 -25.86 -10.98 -24.02
CA LEU A 701 -27.17 -11.42 -23.54
C LEU A 701 -28.30 -10.90 -24.42
N PHE A 702 -28.29 -9.64 -24.80
CA PHE A 702 -29.31 -9.06 -25.67
C PHE A 702 -29.24 -9.62 -27.10
N ASP A 703 -28.03 -9.84 -27.64
CA ASP A 703 -27.85 -10.39 -28.98
C ASP A 703 -28.36 -11.85 -29.11
N ASN A 704 -28.27 -12.62 -28.02
CA ASN A 704 -28.69 -14.01 -28.00
C ASN A 704 -30.09 -14.20 -27.38
N TRP A 705 -30.81 -13.12 -27.00
CA TRP A 705 -32.03 -13.20 -26.20
C TRP A 705 -33.11 -14.13 -26.81
N GLU A 706 -33.46 -13.94 -28.08
CA GLU A 706 -34.50 -14.70 -28.73
C GLU A 706 -34.14 -16.18 -28.89
N LYS A 707 -32.86 -16.51 -28.95
CA LYS A 707 -32.34 -17.86 -28.97
C LYS A 707 -32.40 -18.53 -27.60
N ASP A 708 -31.98 -17.81 -26.58
CA ASP A 708 -31.82 -18.39 -25.24
C ASP A 708 -33.12 -18.35 -24.43
N PHE A 709 -33.97 -17.34 -24.66
CA PHE A 709 -35.18 -17.06 -23.88
C PHE A 709 -36.37 -16.72 -24.78
N PRO A 710 -36.76 -17.59 -25.73
CA PRO A 710 -37.84 -17.29 -26.68
C PRO A 710 -39.16 -16.99 -25.96
N GLY A 711 -39.73 -15.83 -26.27
CA GLY A 711 -40.99 -15.37 -25.70
C GLY A 711 -40.96 -14.94 -24.23
N LYS A 712 -39.80 -14.82 -23.60
CA LYS A 712 -39.66 -14.28 -22.24
C LYS A 712 -39.41 -12.77 -22.30
N PRO A 713 -39.84 -11.99 -21.27
CA PRO A 713 -39.58 -10.56 -21.24
C PRO A 713 -38.08 -10.31 -21.05
N LYS A 714 -37.52 -9.38 -21.85
CA LYS A 714 -36.11 -8.97 -21.74
C LYS A 714 -35.87 -8.26 -20.40
N PRO A 715 -34.70 -8.48 -19.74
CA PRO A 715 -34.39 -7.87 -18.45
C PRO A 715 -34.23 -6.36 -18.54
N LEU A 716 -34.37 -5.71 -17.39
CA LEU A 716 -34.04 -4.32 -17.16
C LEU A 716 -32.74 -4.24 -16.35
N PHE A 717 -31.81 -3.40 -16.78
CA PHE A 717 -30.57 -3.18 -16.06
C PHE A 717 -30.54 -1.81 -15.40
N TYR A 718 -30.08 -1.77 -14.15
CA TYR A 718 -29.76 -0.53 -13.44
C TYR A 718 -28.29 -0.55 -13.02
N ILE A 719 -27.48 0.25 -13.70
CA ILE A 719 -26.04 0.35 -13.45
C ILE A 719 -25.77 1.72 -12.83
N ALA A 720 -25.12 1.74 -11.66
CA ALA A 720 -24.84 2.98 -10.97
C ALA A 720 -23.46 2.98 -10.30
N GLY A 721 -22.81 4.14 -10.32
CA GLY A 721 -21.55 4.33 -9.63
C GLY A 721 -20.82 5.60 -10.01
N GLN A 722 -19.82 5.95 -9.19
CA GLN A 722 -18.93 7.06 -9.44
C GLN A 722 -17.67 6.55 -10.13
N ASP A 723 -17.32 7.16 -11.26
CA ASP A 723 -16.06 6.88 -11.95
C ASP A 723 -14.89 7.51 -11.18
N ALA A 724 -13.89 6.70 -10.89
CA ALA A 724 -12.66 7.11 -10.20
C ALA A 724 -11.42 7.04 -11.12
N GLU A 725 -11.60 6.73 -12.42
CA GLU A 725 -10.54 6.57 -13.42
C GLU A 725 -10.70 7.55 -14.59
N ASN A 726 -10.94 8.82 -14.31
CA ASN A 726 -11.02 9.90 -15.29
C ASN A 726 -12.04 9.66 -16.43
N GLY A 727 -13.15 9.01 -16.11
CA GLY A 727 -14.21 8.71 -17.06
C GLY A 727 -13.97 7.48 -17.94
N GLN A 728 -12.87 6.73 -17.72
CA GLN A 728 -12.54 5.57 -18.57
C GLN A 728 -13.58 4.46 -18.42
N GLN A 729 -13.92 4.12 -17.19
CA GLN A 729 -14.86 3.01 -16.92
C GLN A 729 -16.30 3.38 -17.27
N ARG A 730 -16.69 4.60 -17.04
CA ARG A 730 -17.99 5.16 -17.44
C ARG A 730 -18.26 4.99 -18.93
N ARG A 731 -17.24 5.21 -19.76
CA ARG A 731 -17.35 5.11 -21.23
C ARG A 731 -17.78 3.72 -21.71
N TYR A 732 -17.45 2.64 -21.00
CA TYR A 732 -17.89 1.29 -21.38
C TYR A 732 -19.41 1.16 -21.34
N VAL A 733 -20.07 1.72 -20.31
CA VAL A 733 -21.54 1.69 -20.21
C VAL A 733 -22.19 2.67 -21.18
N GLU A 734 -21.61 3.85 -21.36
CA GLU A 734 -22.08 4.84 -22.34
C GLU A 734 -22.00 4.28 -23.77
N ASP A 735 -20.88 3.66 -24.14
CA ASP A 735 -20.67 3.05 -25.45
C ASP A 735 -21.64 1.87 -25.67
N LEU A 736 -21.85 1.03 -24.65
CA LEU A 736 -22.85 -0.04 -24.70
C LEU A 736 -24.22 0.51 -25.11
N LYS A 737 -24.68 1.56 -24.41
CA LYS A 737 -26.00 2.17 -24.63
C LYS A 737 -26.10 2.89 -25.97
N ASP A 738 -25.10 3.71 -26.30
CA ASP A 738 -25.16 4.66 -27.40
C ASP A 738 -24.81 4.05 -28.76
N ASN A 739 -23.91 3.07 -28.79
CA ASN A 739 -23.34 2.56 -30.04
C ASN A 739 -23.59 1.08 -30.27
N ARG A 740 -23.63 0.25 -29.23
CA ARG A 740 -23.53 -1.21 -29.33
C ARG A 740 -24.85 -1.95 -29.22
N LEU A 741 -25.80 -1.46 -28.41
CA LEU A 741 -27.15 -2.03 -28.30
C LEU A 741 -28.05 -1.51 -29.40
N SER A 742 -29.12 -2.26 -29.74
CA SER A 742 -30.25 -1.71 -30.50
C SER A 742 -30.92 -0.57 -29.71
N ALA A 743 -31.75 0.24 -30.40
CA ALA A 743 -32.49 1.30 -29.71
C ALA A 743 -33.48 0.71 -28.68
N GLU A 744 -34.07 -0.41 -28.96
CA GLU A 744 -34.99 -1.13 -28.07
C GLU A 744 -34.25 -1.65 -26.83
N ASP A 745 -33.09 -2.30 -26.99
CA ASP A 745 -32.31 -2.87 -25.90
C ASP A 745 -31.67 -1.77 -25.06
N SER A 746 -31.20 -0.69 -25.68
CA SER A 746 -30.67 0.48 -24.97
C SER A 746 -31.72 1.12 -24.06
N ASN A 747 -33.03 1.06 -24.43
CA ASN A 747 -34.12 1.50 -23.57
C ASN A 747 -34.30 0.64 -22.30
N ARG A 748 -33.63 -0.50 -22.18
CA ARG A 748 -33.72 -1.41 -21.03
C ARG A 748 -32.53 -1.26 -20.06
N VAL A 749 -31.60 -0.37 -20.37
CA VAL A 749 -30.42 -0.11 -19.52
C VAL A 749 -30.47 1.31 -18.98
N VAL A 750 -30.59 1.46 -17.68
CA VAL A 750 -30.42 2.73 -16.97
C VAL A 750 -28.99 2.84 -16.47
N PHE A 751 -28.35 3.96 -16.76
CA PHE A 751 -27.03 4.29 -16.23
C PHE A 751 -27.10 5.58 -15.39
N ALA A 752 -26.70 5.49 -14.13
CA ALA A 752 -26.66 6.60 -13.19
C ALA A 752 -25.22 6.82 -12.70
N HIS A 753 -24.63 7.97 -13.03
CA HIS A 753 -23.30 8.35 -12.55
C HIS A 753 -23.41 9.04 -11.19
N GLY A 754 -22.58 8.65 -10.22
CA GLY A 754 -22.53 9.25 -8.89
C GLY A 754 -22.83 8.27 -7.74
N PHE A 755 -23.09 8.81 -6.56
CA PHE A 755 -23.35 8.01 -5.37
C PHE A 755 -24.80 7.51 -5.34
N ALA A 756 -25.01 6.21 -5.55
CA ALA A 756 -26.32 5.58 -5.64
C ALA A 756 -26.79 4.98 -4.29
N PRO A 757 -28.13 4.97 -4.03
CA PRO A 757 -28.71 4.38 -2.83
C PRO A 757 -28.75 2.84 -2.94
N MET A 758 -27.64 2.17 -2.65
CA MET A 758 -27.41 0.74 -2.82
C MET A 758 -28.56 -0.14 -2.28
N SER A 759 -28.98 0.05 -1.01
CA SER A 759 -30.02 -0.75 -0.40
C SER A 759 -31.37 -0.63 -1.09
N ALA A 760 -31.70 0.55 -1.64
CA ALA A 760 -32.96 0.75 -2.38
C ALA A 760 -32.94 -0.01 -3.72
N ILE A 761 -31.79 0.05 -4.41
CA ILE A 761 -31.61 -0.57 -5.72
C ILE A 761 -31.59 -2.09 -5.59
N THR A 762 -30.79 -2.61 -4.68
CA THR A 762 -30.65 -4.07 -4.49
C THR A 762 -31.94 -4.71 -3.99
N ALA A 763 -32.66 -4.08 -3.03
CA ALA A 763 -33.93 -4.62 -2.52
C ALA A 763 -35.05 -4.70 -3.58
N ALA A 764 -34.89 -3.97 -4.68
CA ALA A 764 -35.83 -3.99 -5.80
C ALA A 764 -35.33 -4.82 -6.99
N SER A 765 -34.15 -5.43 -6.89
CA SER A 765 -33.54 -6.19 -7.97
C SER A 765 -33.77 -7.68 -7.79
N ASP A 766 -33.90 -8.41 -8.87
CA ASP A 766 -33.98 -9.87 -8.86
C ASP A 766 -32.58 -10.49 -8.74
N PHE A 767 -31.55 -9.85 -9.34
CA PHE A 767 -30.16 -10.21 -9.18
C PHE A 767 -29.27 -8.98 -9.06
N PHE A 768 -28.15 -9.16 -8.35
CA PHE A 768 -27.11 -8.17 -8.23
C PHE A 768 -25.82 -8.66 -8.90
N LEU A 769 -25.23 -7.84 -9.82
CA LEU A 769 -24.05 -8.22 -10.59
C LEU A 769 -22.77 -7.79 -9.91
N LEU A 770 -21.81 -8.70 -9.78
CA LEU A 770 -20.45 -8.49 -9.31
C LEU A 770 -19.42 -9.01 -10.33
N PRO A 771 -19.16 -8.28 -11.42
CA PRO A 771 -18.25 -8.71 -12.47
C PRO A 771 -16.78 -8.43 -12.14
N SER A 772 -16.42 -8.42 -10.86
CA SER A 772 -15.09 -8.01 -10.38
C SER A 772 -14.00 -8.88 -11.00
N ILE A 773 -12.90 -8.22 -11.44
CA ILE A 773 -11.69 -8.89 -11.92
C ILE A 773 -10.93 -9.52 -10.74
N PHE A 774 -10.90 -8.82 -9.63
CA PHE A 774 -10.46 -9.34 -8.33
C PHE A 774 -11.27 -8.67 -7.22
N GLU A 775 -11.53 -9.40 -6.14
CA GLU A 775 -12.33 -8.92 -5.02
C GLU A 775 -11.77 -9.47 -3.70
N PRO A 776 -10.92 -8.72 -2.97
CA PRO A 776 -10.29 -9.24 -1.76
C PRO A 776 -11.29 -9.82 -0.74
N CYS A 777 -12.31 -9.08 -0.41
CA CYS A 777 -13.38 -9.53 0.48
C CYS A 777 -14.75 -9.44 -0.19
N GLY A 778 -15.10 -8.23 -0.67
CA GLY A 778 -16.42 -7.91 -1.18
C GLY A 778 -17.45 -7.74 -0.06
N LEU A 779 -17.80 -6.50 0.24
CA LEU A 779 -18.87 -6.20 1.21
C LEU A 779 -20.25 -6.14 0.55
N THR A 780 -20.29 -5.81 -0.74
CA THR A 780 -21.51 -5.54 -1.48
C THR A 780 -22.38 -6.78 -1.69
N GLN A 781 -21.80 -7.98 -1.78
CA GLN A 781 -22.61 -9.22 -1.82
C GLN A 781 -23.32 -9.44 -0.48
N GLY A 782 -22.67 -9.14 0.65
CA GLY A 782 -23.30 -9.19 1.96
C GLY A 782 -24.46 -8.18 2.08
N GLU A 783 -24.27 -6.95 1.56
CA GLU A 783 -25.33 -5.94 1.50
C GLU A 783 -26.51 -6.42 0.62
N SER A 784 -26.23 -7.12 -0.46
CA SER A 784 -27.23 -7.71 -1.35
C SER A 784 -28.01 -8.83 -0.66
N PHE A 785 -27.33 -9.74 0.03
CA PHE A 785 -27.96 -10.84 0.75
C PHE A 785 -28.83 -10.34 1.91
N ALA A 786 -28.43 -9.28 2.60
CA ALA A 786 -29.22 -8.70 3.70
C ALA A 786 -30.60 -8.18 3.26
N VAL A 787 -30.80 -7.92 1.98
CA VAL A 787 -32.09 -7.56 1.36
C VAL A 787 -32.63 -8.67 0.45
N ALA A 788 -32.22 -9.91 0.72
CA ALA A 788 -32.70 -11.13 0.03
C ALA A 788 -32.45 -11.13 -1.49
N THR A 789 -31.41 -10.48 -1.99
CA THR A 789 -31.12 -10.41 -3.43
C THR A 789 -29.94 -11.32 -3.79
N PRO A 790 -30.16 -12.39 -4.59
CA PRO A 790 -29.12 -13.25 -5.07
C PRO A 790 -28.08 -12.53 -5.93
N VAL A 791 -26.85 -13.03 -5.92
CA VAL A 791 -25.72 -12.45 -6.64
C VAL A 791 -25.41 -13.27 -7.91
N ILE A 792 -25.08 -12.58 -9.00
CA ILE A 792 -24.36 -13.17 -10.14
C ILE A 792 -22.96 -12.55 -10.13
N GLY A 793 -21.93 -13.36 -9.88
CA GLY A 793 -20.58 -12.87 -9.62
C GLY A 793 -19.48 -13.62 -10.35
N SER A 794 -18.36 -12.94 -10.56
CA SER A 794 -17.11 -13.59 -10.97
C SER A 794 -16.61 -14.53 -9.86
N ALA A 795 -16.07 -15.68 -10.24
CA ALA A 795 -15.51 -16.64 -9.30
C ALA A 795 -14.10 -16.20 -8.86
N VAL A 796 -14.03 -15.10 -8.12
CA VAL A 796 -12.76 -14.51 -7.62
C VAL A 796 -12.84 -14.12 -6.13
N GLY A 797 -11.72 -14.18 -5.45
CA GLY A 797 -11.49 -13.68 -4.11
C GLY A 797 -12.61 -13.99 -3.12
N GLY A 798 -13.00 -13.01 -2.32
CA GLY A 798 -14.06 -13.17 -1.32
C GLY A 798 -15.45 -13.45 -1.87
N ILE A 799 -15.70 -13.26 -3.18
CA ILE A 799 -16.97 -13.67 -3.78
C ILE A 799 -17.10 -15.19 -3.72
N VAL A 800 -16.03 -15.95 -4.01
CA VAL A 800 -16.02 -17.41 -3.90
C VAL A 800 -16.28 -17.87 -2.45
N ASP A 801 -15.73 -17.15 -1.48
CA ASP A 801 -15.84 -17.52 -0.06
C ASP A 801 -17.22 -17.19 0.55
N THR A 802 -18.02 -16.36 -0.12
CA THR A 802 -19.28 -15.83 0.42
C THR A 802 -20.51 -16.30 -0.34
N VAL A 803 -20.39 -16.58 -1.65
CA VAL A 803 -21.49 -17.06 -2.47
C VAL A 803 -21.54 -18.59 -2.44
N ASN A 804 -22.73 -19.14 -2.21
CA ASN A 804 -23.01 -20.58 -2.14
C ASN A 804 -22.21 -21.34 -1.05
N ARG A 805 -21.84 -20.68 0.04
CA ARG A 805 -21.16 -21.32 1.16
C ARG A 805 -22.12 -22.14 2.02
N ASP A 806 -21.56 -23.08 2.77
CA ASP A 806 -22.27 -23.87 3.79
C ASP A 806 -23.55 -24.57 3.28
N GLY A 807 -23.52 -25.01 2.00
CA GLY A 807 -24.62 -25.72 1.38
C GLY A 807 -25.81 -24.84 0.97
N LYS A 808 -25.71 -23.53 1.10
CA LYS A 808 -26.68 -22.56 0.58
C LYS A 808 -26.52 -22.37 -0.92
N THR A 809 -27.59 -21.89 -1.55
CA THR A 809 -27.61 -21.53 -2.96
C THR A 809 -28.12 -20.08 -3.06
N ASN A 810 -27.26 -19.10 -2.89
CA ASN A 810 -27.61 -17.68 -2.85
C ASN A 810 -27.07 -16.87 -4.03
N GLY A 811 -26.52 -17.55 -5.03
CA GLY A 811 -26.02 -16.87 -6.24
C GLY A 811 -25.55 -17.82 -7.33
N ILE A 812 -25.11 -17.21 -8.41
CA ILE A 812 -24.48 -17.88 -9.56
C ILE A 812 -23.08 -17.33 -9.72
N LEU A 813 -22.09 -18.20 -9.75
CA LEU A 813 -20.70 -17.83 -10.05
C LEU A 813 -20.34 -18.19 -11.48
N THR A 814 -19.44 -17.42 -12.09
CA THR A 814 -18.81 -17.79 -13.35
C THR A 814 -18.01 -19.08 -13.18
N ASN A 815 -17.75 -19.78 -14.29
CA ASN A 815 -16.77 -20.87 -14.27
C ASN A 815 -15.37 -20.28 -13.98
N GLN A 816 -14.61 -20.91 -13.10
CA GLN A 816 -13.27 -20.43 -12.70
C GLN A 816 -12.35 -20.18 -13.91
N ASN A 817 -12.35 -21.05 -14.91
CA ASN A 817 -11.53 -20.91 -16.11
C ASN A 817 -11.95 -19.77 -17.04
N GLU A 818 -13.14 -19.20 -16.85
CA GLU A 818 -13.70 -18.11 -17.66
C GLU A 818 -14.14 -16.92 -16.79
N SER A 819 -13.70 -16.88 -15.52
CA SER A 819 -14.17 -15.92 -14.51
C SER A 819 -13.99 -14.45 -14.93
N LEU A 820 -12.95 -14.15 -15.69
CA LEU A 820 -12.60 -12.80 -16.14
C LEU A 820 -13.06 -12.50 -17.58
N SER A 821 -13.82 -13.39 -18.21
CA SER A 821 -14.26 -13.22 -19.59
C SER A 821 -15.71 -12.73 -19.66
N ALA A 822 -16.00 -11.90 -20.66
CA ALA A 822 -17.38 -11.49 -20.97
C ALA A 822 -18.29 -12.70 -21.27
N LYS A 823 -17.74 -13.73 -21.90
CA LYS A 823 -18.47 -14.98 -22.20
C LYS A 823 -18.84 -15.71 -20.90
N GLY A 824 -17.86 -15.90 -19.98
CA GLY A 824 -18.14 -16.57 -18.70
C GLY A 824 -19.19 -15.82 -17.88
N PHE A 825 -19.13 -14.48 -17.88
CA PHE A 825 -20.11 -13.66 -17.17
C PHE A 825 -21.50 -13.68 -17.85
N TYR A 826 -21.56 -13.71 -19.19
CA TYR A 826 -22.79 -13.92 -19.93
C TYR A 826 -23.44 -15.27 -19.59
N GLU A 827 -22.67 -16.37 -19.56
CA GLU A 827 -23.20 -17.71 -19.23
C GLU A 827 -23.71 -17.73 -17.76
N ALA A 828 -23.05 -17.04 -16.83
CA ALA A 828 -23.54 -16.91 -15.47
C ALA A 828 -24.86 -16.12 -15.38
N MET A 829 -25.00 -15.01 -16.13
CA MET A 829 -26.27 -14.27 -16.22
C MET A 829 -27.37 -15.12 -16.87
N LYS A 830 -27.03 -15.84 -17.94
CA LYS A 830 -27.95 -16.75 -18.60
C LYS A 830 -28.47 -17.83 -17.64
N LYS A 831 -27.56 -18.46 -16.88
CA LYS A 831 -27.93 -19.46 -15.87
C LYS A 831 -28.85 -18.88 -14.79
N GLY A 832 -28.56 -17.67 -14.29
CA GLY A 832 -29.45 -16.99 -13.34
C GLY A 832 -30.84 -16.75 -13.89
N LEU A 833 -30.95 -16.31 -15.14
CA LEU A 833 -32.21 -16.09 -15.83
C LEU A 833 -32.95 -17.39 -16.14
N GLU A 834 -32.26 -18.47 -16.46
CA GLU A 834 -32.85 -19.81 -16.60
C GLU A 834 -33.53 -20.24 -15.29
N VAL A 835 -32.85 -20.06 -14.16
CA VAL A 835 -33.41 -20.33 -12.81
C VAL A 835 -34.64 -19.45 -12.57
N TYR A 836 -34.53 -18.15 -12.82
CA TYR A 836 -35.62 -17.18 -12.61
C TYR A 836 -36.89 -17.55 -13.39
N PHE A 837 -36.77 -17.92 -14.70
CA PHE A 837 -37.93 -18.17 -15.55
C PHE A 837 -38.47 -19.59 -15.47
N ASN A 838 -37.61 -20.57 -15.27
CA ASN A 838 -37.98 -21.97 -15.46
C ASN A 838 -37.94 -22.79 -14.17
N GLU A 839 -37.29 -22.32 -13.12
CA GLU A 839 -37.09 -23.02 -11.85
C GLU A 839 -37.51 -22.16 -10.63
N PRO A 840 -38.80 -21.78 -10.51
CA PRO A 840 -39.28 -20.81 -9.52
C PRO A 840 -39.02 -21.24 -8.08
N GLU A 841 -39.06 -22.52 -7.76
CA GLU A 841 -38.77 -23.06 -6.43
C GLU A 841 -37.28 -22.89 -6.10
N GLN A 842 -36.40 -23.09 -7.08
CA GLN A 842 -34.97 -22.86 -6.90
C GLN A 842 -34.66 -21.37 -6.77
N TYR A 843 -35.33 -20.51 -7.52
CA TYR A 843 -35.18 -19.07 -7.37
C TYR A 843 -35.64 -18.60 -5.98
N GLN A 844 -36.79 -19.07 -5.48
CA GLN A 844 -37.26 -18.79 -4.13
C GLN A 844 -36.27 -19.29 -3.08
N LYS A 845 -35.68 -20.46 -3.29
CA LYS A 845 -34.63 -20.98 -2.41
C LYS A 845 -33.41 -20.05 -2.42
N MET A 846 -32.98 -19.55 -3.58
CA MET A 846 -31.87 -18.60 -3.65
C MET A 846 -32.15 -17.31 -2.89
N VAL A 847 -33.35 -16.77 -3.00
CA VAL A 847 -33.81 -15.58 -2.26
C VAL A 847 -33.79 -15.83 -0.75
N ASN A 848 -34.32 -16.96 -0.32
CA ASN A 848 -34.37 -17.37 1.08
C ASN A 848 -32.95 -17.62 1.64
N ASP A 849 -32.10 -18.32 0.90
CA ASP A 849 -30.72 -18.61 1.29
C ASP A 849 -29.88 -17.34 1.38
N SER A 850 -30.15 -16.34 0.50
CA SER A 850 -29.54 -15.02 0.59
C SER A 850 -29.89 -14.36 1.92
N LEU A 851 -31.18 -14.32 2.28
CA LEU A 851 -31.63 -13.70 3.53
C LEU A 851 -31.18 -14.48 4.78
N ALA A 852 -30.96 -15.79 4.64
CA ALA A 852 -30.49 -16.67 5.71
C ALA A 852 -28.99 -16.54 6.01
N GLU A 853 -28.23 -15.80 5.18
CA GLU A 853 -26.82 -15.57 5.42
C GLU A 853 -26.60 -14.79 6.72
N ASP A 854 -25.47 -15.07 7.35
CA ASP A 854 -24.99 -14.30 8.49
C ASP A 854 -23.49 -14.02 8.35
N PHE A 855 -23.17 -12.79 7.96
CA PHE A 855 -21.81 -12.26 7.92
C PHE A 855 -21.55 -11.28 9.09
N SER A 856 -22.37 -11.33 10.14
CA SER A 856 -22.16 -10.46 11.30
C SER A 856 -20.77 -10.67 11.90
N TRP A 857 -20.20 -9.59 12.41
CA TRP A 857 -18.91 -9.62 13.10
C TRP A 857 -18.90 -10.54 14.32
N ILE A 858 -20.02 -10.60 15.01
CA ILE A 858 -20.28 -11.51 16.14
C ILE A 858 -21.47 -12.38 15.78
N GLN A 859 -21.26 -13.69 15.83
CA GLN A 859 -22.28 -14.70 15.53
C GLN A 859 -22.52 -15.58 16.76
N LYS A 860 -23.65 -16.31 16.78
CA LYS A 860 -24.00 -17.21 17.89
C LYS A 860 -22.89 -18.22 18.17
N GLY A 861 -22.72 -18.60 19.46
CA GLY A 861 -21.74 -19.60 19.88
C GLY A 861 -20.30 -19.10 19.88
N LYS A 862 -20.06 -17.81 20.08
CA LYS A 862 -18.73 -17.18 20.06
C LYS A 862 -18.00 -17.44 18.74
N GLN A 863 -18.71 -17.19 17.66
CA GLN A 863 -18.20 -17.32 16.28
C GLN A 863 -18.21 -15.96 15.58
N GLY A 864 -17.65 -15.94 14.36
CA GLY A 864 -17.57 -14.76 13.52
C GLY A 864 -16.21 -14.05 13.55
N PRO A 865 -16.00 -13.12 12.64
CA PRO A 865 -14.69 -12.51 12.39
C PRO A 865 -14.00 -11.91 13.62
N VAL A 866 -14.75 -11.31 14.54
CA VAL A 866 -14.18 -10.76 15.80
C VAL A 866 -13.50 -11.84 16.62
N TYR A 867 -14.12 -13.00 16.79
CA TYR A 867 -13.51 -14.07 17.56
C TYR A 867 -12.30 -14.69 16.88
N ASP A 868 -12.29 -14.71 15.55
CA ASP A 868 -11.12 -15.16 14.79
C ASP A 868 -9.94 -14.18 14.98
N TYR A 869 -10.17 -12.86 14.95
CA TYR A 869 -9.16 -11.87 15.29
C TYR A 869 -8.66 -12.03 16.73
N LEU A 870 -9.55 -12.16 17.70
CA LEU A 870 -9.17 -12.31 19.11
C LEU A 870 -8.31 -13.56 19.34
N GLU A 871 -8.66 -14.68 18.72
CA GLU A 871 -7.86 -15.91 18.77
C GLU A 871 -6.46 -15.71 18.22
N LYS A 872 -6.34 -15.07 17.04
CA LYS A 872 -5.04 -14.80 16.42
C LYS A 872 -4.22 -13.73 17.15
N LEU A 873 -4.87 -12.93 17.99
CA LEU A 873 -4.21 -11.98 18.90
C LEU A 873 -3.96 -12.57 20.31
N GLY A 874 -4.16 -13.87 20.50
CA GLY A 874 -3.88 -14.55 21.77
C GLY A 874 -4.91 -14.30 22.87
N ILE A 875 -6.08 -13.76 22.54
CA ILE A 875 -7.16 -13.52 23.49
C ILE A 875 -8.12 -14.70 23.45
N SER A 876 -8.21 -15.43 24.56
CA SER A 876 -9.06 -16.62 24.63
C SER A 876 -10.56 -16.27 24.50
N ARG A 877 -11.30 -17.09 23.75
CA ARG A 877 -12.77 -16.99 23.66
C ARG A 877 -13.46 -17.15 25.02
N ASN A 878 -12.81 -17.81 25.98
CA ASN A 878 -13.34 -18.01 27.33
C ASN A 878 -13.25 -16.76 28.21
N THR A 879 -12.43 -15.77 27.84
CA THR A 879 -12.31 -14.49 28.55
C THR A 879 -13.37 -13.48 28.12
N THR A 880 -14.14 -13.77 27.07
CA THR A 880 -15.20 -12.89 26.57
C THR A 880 -16.54 -13.26 27.23
N PRO A 881 -17.41 -12.26 27.57
CA PRO A 881 -18.73 -12.51 28.18
C PRO A 881 -19.60 -13.41 27.30
N ASP A 882 -20.39 -14.29 27.96
CA ASP A 882 -21.31 -15.18 27.26
C ASP A 882 -22.59 -14.46 26.76
N THR A 883 -22.77 -13.20 27.11
CA THR A 883 -24.00 -12.43 26.97
C THR A 883 -24.03 -11.59 25.71
N LEU A 884 -24.01 -12.21 24.54
CA LEU A 884 -24.36 -11.52 23.27
C LEU A 884 -25.29 -12.39 22.43
#